data_b2828a3fd8d5d606dc9b0a4ebae5026e
#
_entry.id   b2828a3fd8d5d606dc9b0a4ebae5026e
#
_cell.length_a   1.000
_cell.length_b   1.000
_cell.length_c   1.000
_cell.angle_alpha   90.00
_cell.angle_beta   90.00
_cell.angle_gamma   90.00
#
_symmetry.space_group_name_H-M   'P 1'
#
loop_
_entity.id
_entity.type
_entity.pdbx_description
1 polymer ?
#
loop_
_entity_poly.entity_id
_entity_poly.type
_entity_poly.pdbx_seq_one_letter_code
_entity_poly.pdbx_strand_id
1 'polypeptide(L)'
;MRWWKKNDREHDMEKEFASHLELEAEEQRAKGLSVEEARYAAQRAFGNTALMKEQTREEWGWLKLEIALKDVQYGIRGLFRSPIFTIVSVLSLALGIGATTGIFGTFEAVFLNAVTARNLGQLEHIEPGDSNVSYRCFQYLSSANIPTVEGLVAYFESGLSLRSGTEMERITGDIVSPNFFAVLGVTPAMGRAFSEDEQQPGRQPHVAIVSHGFWQRKFDARPDVLGKVIELNREVFTIVGVLPKNYRSVHGYGMSPEVYVPLSKELVGDLNDPSLGSLNLIARMQDGVTFSQLKASLGPVVQSWRQLYPGDGRYAGKIDVYPLTGIEKMRRDGIPLELTVFLLLLILVAVLILLIACANVAGLLVARGANRSREIAVRLALGAPRYRVIQQLLTETALLAFLGSCAGIALYLALATAAEKLQIRESVPFELHLHLDRTLLYFSIGLVALTTLLSGLVPALQSSRNSWHLRSNQIGAETHQRFSLRRALVVGQFALAFVLLVSASLFLRGLAKNSHADPGFNMQHLLTVEVTLNDASYSAYRSERYFERAINEISRLQGIRSVAGASTVPLGIEHWVIGSIRVNDRNVPRVFVNSVTPGYFQAMQIPLLKGRDFQADDRADSPPVAIVNQTFANAYLKGDGLSNLVYVPIAGTGTPPTFLPFQIIGIARDSKYGSLGEEAAPALYWPLSQHYGPPTLMVDTASAPASVMTAIRQTLVSLEPRTPIKIELMRERLAGALLPSKIASFLLSGMGTLGLLLATIGIYGVVAYGVGRRTAEIGIRMALGATKAHVLGLILKDAGQIACVGTVTGAALASFILQPLGKALPAGMPVVDLLSFVTVGCALTFVGLCAALIPAWRASRIDPMRALRTE
;
A
#
# COMPACT_ATOMS: atom_id res chain seq x y z
N MET A 1 34.15 15.17 18.85
CA MET A 1 35.56 15.47 18.59
C MET A 1 36.39 15.75 19.88
N ARG A 2 36.26 14.96 20.96
CA ARG A 2 36.97 15.20 22.22
C ARG A 2 37.49 13.91 22.90
N TRP A 3 37.31 12.74 22.33
CA TRP A 3 37.75 11.47 22.96
C TRP A 3 39.28 11.18 22.81
N TRP A 4 39.95 11.88 21.88
CA TRP A 4 41.42 11.82 21.72
C TRP A 4 42.18 12.37 22.94
N LYS A 5 41.51 13.13 23.82
CA LYS A 5 42.12 13.68 25.04
C LYS A 5 41.92 12.80 26.30
N LYS A 6 41.47 11.54 26.13
CA LYS A 6 41.23 10.66 27.28
C LYS A 6 42.53 10.30 28.00
N ASN A 7 43.58 9.93 27.25
CA ASN A 7 44.89 9.61 27.83
C ASN A 7 45.52 10.80 28.52
N ASP A 8 45.33 12.00 27.99
CA ASP A 8 45.84 13.22 28.62
C ASP A 8 45.14 13.49 29.95
N ARG A 9 43.82 13.35 30.01
CA ARG A 9 43.05 13.53 31.24
C ARG A 9 43.29 12.44 32.28
N GLU A 10 43.43 11.19 31.87
CA GLU A 10 43.84 10.13 32.79
C GLU A 10 45.22 10.37 33.36
N HIS A 11 46.14 10.85 32.55
CA HIS A 11 47.48 11.23 32.98
C HIS A 11 47.47 12.46 33.92
N ASP A 12 46.62 13.47 33.59
CA ASP A 12 46.45 14.65 34.44
C ASP A 12 45.80 14.28 35.77
N MET A 13 44.80 13.42 35.81
CA MET A 13 44.17 12.90 37.02
C MET A 13 45.19 12.10 37.86
N GLU A 14 46.03 11.26 37.24
CA GLU A 14 47.07 10.52 37.97
C GLU A 14 48.12 11.45 38.59
N LYS A 15 48.50 12.51 37.88
CA LYS A 15 49.38 13.55 38.40
C LYS A 15 48.74 14.31 39.56
N GLU A 16 47.47 14.66 39.45
CA GLU A 16 46.70 15.37 40.47
C GLU A 16 46.57 14.53 41.74
N PHE A 17 46.23 13.25 41.62
CA PHE A 17 46.20 12.32 42.76
C PHE A 17 47.57 12.10 43.36
N ALA A 18 48.67 12.00 42.59
CA ALA A 18 50.03 11.87 43.08
C ALA A 18 50.43 13.13 43.82
N SER A 19 50.17 14.32 43.34
CA SER A 19 50.42 15.60 43.94
C SER A 19 49.69 15.77 45.27
N HIS A 20 48.44 15.40 45.37
CA HIS A 20 47.65 15.42 46.61
C HIS A 20 48.19 14.46 47.65
N LEU A 21 48.61 13.26 47.26
CA LEU A 21 49.25 12.30 48.16
C LEU A 21 50.60 12.77 48.66
N GLU A 22 51.40 13.47 47.85
CA GLU A 22 52.66 14.09 48.23
C GLU A 22 52.46 15.26 49.20
N LEU A 23 51.53 16.15 48.94
CA LEU A 23 51.16 17.27 49.81
C LEU A 23 50.70 16.76 51.21
N GLU A 24 49.82 15.77 51.23
CA GLU A 24 49.38 15.15 52.50
C GLU A 24 50.50 14.46 53.21
N ALA A 25 51.45 13.79 52.52
CA ALA A 25 52.64 13.18 53.14
C ALA A 25 53.58 14.22 53.67
N GLU A 26 53.74 15.38 53.03
CA GLU A 26 54.54 16.51 53.55
C GLU A 26 53.95 17.12 54.84
N GLU A 27 52.56 17.25 54.83
CA GLU A 27 51.88 17.74 56.04
C GLU A 27 52.06 16.79 57.24
N GLN A 28 51.98 15.47 56.95
CA GLN A 28 52.26 14.48 58.04
C GLN A 28 53.70 14.44 58.51
N ARG A 29 54.67 14.74 57.62
CA ARG A 29 56.07 14.94 57.99
C ARG A 29 56.29 16.16 58.90
N ALA A 30 55.59 17.28 58.59
CA ALA A 30 55.64 18.49 59.41
C ALA A 30 55.06 18.26 60.82
N LYS A 31 54.26 17.22 61.04
CA LYS A 31 53.74 16.75 62.32
C LYS A 31 54.70 15.79 63.08
N GLY A 32 55.89 15.54 62.51
CA GLY A 32 56.93 14.78 63.15
C GLY A 32 57.03 13.29 62.82
N LEU A 33 56.32 12.80 61.84
CA LEU A 33 56.36 11.40 61.38
C LEU A 33 57.58 11.15 60.47
N SER A 34 58.13 9.93 60.53
CA SER A 34 59.20 9.50 59.63
C SER A 34 58.65 9.46 58.13
N VAL A 35 59.56 9.48 57.15
CA VAL A 35 59.19 9.50 55.70
C VAL A 35 58.29 8.35 55.33
N GLU A 36 58.51 7.15 55.88
CA GLU A 36 57.65 5.97 55.57
C GLU A 36 56.31 6.03 56.28
N GLU A 37 56.28 6.43 57.56
CA GLU A 37 55.08 6.57 58.37
C GLU A 37 54.18 7.68 57.82
N ALA A 38 54.68 8.79 57.35
CA ALA A 38 53.97 9.90 56.74
C ALA A 38 53.33 9.46 55.43
N ARG A 39 53.99 8.63 54.64
CA ARG A 39 53.46 8.08 53.41
C ARG A 39 52.29 7.10 53.62
N TYR A 40 52.37 6.24 54.62
CA TYR A 40 51.29 5.34 55.02
C TYR A 40 50.11 6.09 55.68
N ALA A 41 50.39 7.19 56.41
CA ALA A 41 49.36 8.04 56.98
C ALA A 41 48.57 8.79 55.88
N ALA A 42 49.32 9.35 54.92
CA ALA A 42 48.69 9.99 53.75
C ALA A 42 47.86 9.01 52.93
N GLN A 43 48.31 7.78 52.70
CA GLN A 43 47.54 6.75 52.03
C GLN A 43 46.27 6.33 52.81
N ARG A 44 46.33 6.30 54.14
CA ARG A 44 45.16 6.00 54.99
C ARG A 44 44.16 7.17 55.02
N ALA A 45 44.66 8.41 55.07
CA ALA A 45 43.83 9.62 55.06
C ALA A 45 43.08 9.79 53.68
N PHE A 46 43.79 9.50 52.61
CA PHE A 46 43.27 9.59 51.26
C PHE A 46 42.23 8.49 50.92
N GLY A 47 42.28 7.38 51.64
CA GLY A 47 41.39 6.26 51.46
C GLY A 47 41.71 5.41 50.23
N ASN A 48 40.71 4.74 49.69
CA ASN A 48 40.90 3.86 48.54
C ASN A 48 41.03 4.69 47.23
N THR A 49 42.27 4.92 46.79
CA THR A 49 42.61 5.68 45.56
C THR A 49 41.98 5.11 44.31
N ALA A 50 41.74 3.78 44.24
CA ALA A 50 41.08 3.15 43.11
C ALA A 50 39.58 3.51 43.04
N LEU A 51 38.91 3.58 44.19
CA LEU A 51 37.52 3.98 44.31
C LEU A 51 37.34 5.46 43.94
N MET A 52 38.24 6.33 44.41
CA MET A 52 38.19 7.76 44.06
C MET A 52 38.44 8.01 42.57
N LYS A 53 39.39 7.29 41.98
CA LYS A 53 39.59 7.34 40.50
C LYS A 53 38.34 6.93 39.73
N GLU A 54 37.64 5.91 40.19
CA GLU A 54 36.41 5.45 39.55
C GLU A 54 35.27 6.46 39.71
N GLN A 55 35.09 7.07 40.90
CA GLN A 55 34.10 8.12 41.14
C GLN A 55 34.35 9.37 40.27
N THR A 56 35.62 9.81 40.14
CA THR A 56 35.98 10.93 39.27
C THR A 56 35.71 10.61 37.78
N ARG A 57 35.93 9.37 37.37
CA ARG A 57 35.56 8.90 36.02
C ARG A 57 34.06 8.90 35.80
N GLU A 58 33.22 8.61 36.82
CA GLU A 58 31.75 8.66 36.72
C GLU A 58 31.28 10.11 36.48
N GLU A 59 31.89 11.11 37.07
CA GLU A 59 31.52 12.54 36.85
C GLU A 59 31.87 13.05 35.45
N TRP A 60 32.79 12.41 34.73
CA TRP A 60 33.19 12.84 33.39
C TRP A 60 32.09 12.58 32.32
N GLY A 61 30.97 11.92 32.67
CA GLY A 61 29.81 11.68 31.79
C GLY A 61 30.08 10.74 30.59
N TRP A 62 31.31 10.38 30.32
CA TRP A 62 31.73 9.51 29.21
C TRP A 62 31.71 8.03 29.55
N LEU A 63 31.63 7.70 30.83
CA LEU A 63 31.62 6.31 31.30
C LEU A 63 30.48 5.51 30.66
N LYS A 64 29.31 6.12 30.54
CA LYS A 64 28.12 5.48 29.87
C LYS A 64 28.40 5.16 28.39
N LEU A 65 29.07 6.06 27.67
CA LEU A 65 29.43 5.85 26.26
C LEU A 65 30.51 4.76 26.11
N GLU A 66 31.55 4.78 26.98
CA GLU A 66 32.61 3.76 27.01
C GLU A 66 32.06 2.37 27.32
N ILE A 67 31.15 2.29 28.26
CA ILE A 67 30.40 1.08 28.61
C ILE A 67 29.62 0.58 27.42
N ALA A 68 28.87 1.46 26.74
CA ALA A 68 28.10 1.09 25.55
C ALA A 68 28.97 0.59 24.39
N LEU A 69 30.10 1.24 24.14
CA LEU A 69 31.08 0.80 23.15
C LEU A 69 31.71 -0.57 23.48
N LYS A 70 32.03 -0.83 24.76
CA LYS A 70 32.50 -2.15 25.20
C LYS A 70 31.42 -3.22 25.02
N ASP A 71 30.15 -2.90 25.29
CA ASP A 71 29.04 -3.82 25.08
C ASP A 71 28.85 -4.15 23.60
N VAL A 72 28.96 -3.14 22.70
CA VAL A 72 28.93 -3.32 21.25
C VAL A 72 30.09 -4.24 20.80
N GLN A 73 31.31 -3.98 21.25
CA GLN A 73 32.47 -4.82 20.91
C GLN A 73 32.30 -6.27 21.40
N TYR A 74 31.79 -6.43 22.64
CA TYR A 74 31.50 -7.75 23.19
C TYR A 74 30.42 -8.46 22.39
N GLY A 75 29.35 -7.74 22.04
CA GLY A 75 28.25 -8.24 21.17
C GLY A 75 28.79 -8.69 19.83
N ILE A 76 29.56 -7.86 19.13
CA ILE A 76 30.17 -8.20 17.84
C ILE A 76 31.00 -9.48 17.91
N ARG A 77 31.90 -9.57 18.88
CA ARG A 77 32.71 -10.79 19.10
C ARG A 77 31.85 -12.02 19.38
N GLY A 78 30.77 -11.84 20.14
CA GLY A 78 29.80 -12.89 20.45
C GLY A 78 29.06 -13.40 19.22
N LEU A 79 28.71 -12.51 18.30
CA LEU A 79 28.04 -12.83 17.03
C LEU A 79 28.97 -13.62 16.09
N PHE A 80 30.23 -13.22 15.97
CA PHE A 80 31.23 -13.96 15.16
C PHE A 80 31.56 -15.36 15.70
N ARG A 81 31.46 -15.57 17.01
CA ARG A 81 31.69 -16.88 17.63
C ARG A 81 30.55 -17.88 17.41
N SER A 82 29.38 -17.40 16.99
CA SER A 82 28.20 -18.24 16.73
C SER A 82 27.57 -17.91 15.38
N PRO A 83 28.21 -18.26 14.24
CA PRO A 83 27.82 -17.79 12.92
C PRO A 83 26.43 -18.30 12.50
N ILE A 84 26.11 -19.55 12.78
CA ILE A 84 24.79 -20.14 12.44
C ILE A 84 23.67 -19.39 13.17
N PHE A 85 23.82 -19.13 14.46
CA PHE A 85 22.85 -18.35 15.24
C PHE A 85 22.67 -16.94 14.65
N THR A 86 23.78 -16.29 14.34
CA THR A 86 23.77 -14.91 13.80
C THR A 86 23.09 -14.85 12.44
N ILE A 87 23.45 -15.77 11.52
CA ILE A 87 22.84 -15.82 10.17
C ILE A 87 21.35 -16.08 10.27
N VAL A 88 20.91 -17.07 11.05
CA VAL A 88 19.49 -17.41 11.19
C VAL A 88 18.71 -16.24 11.83
N SER A 89 19.28 -15.60 12.84
CA SER A 89 18.64 -14.45 13.50
C SER A 89 18.55 -13.23 12.56
N VAL A 90 19.65 -12.90 11.87
CA VAL A 90 19.69 -11.78 10.90
C VAL A 90 18.75 -12.03 9.74
N LEU A 91 18.71 -13.25 9.15
CA LEU A 91 17.78 -13.59 8.09
C LEU A 91 16.32 -13.51 8.53
N SER A 92 16.00 -14.02 9.74
CA SER A 92 14.64 -13.94 10.28
C SER A 92 14.21 -12.46 10.46
N LEU A 93 15.08 -11.61 11.01
CA LEU A 93 14.80 -10.19 11.19
C LEU A 93 14.80 -9.43 9.86
N ALA A 94 15.67 -9.77 8.92
CA ALA A 94 15.71 -9.18 7.59
C ALA A 94 14.39 -9.40 6.83
N LEU A 95 13.86 -10.61 6.89
CA LEU A 95 12.57 -10.94 6.28
C LEU A 95 11.42 -10.21 6.99
N GLY A 96 11.40 -10.20 8.33
CA GLY A 96 10.36 -9.52 9.11
C GLY A 96 10.38 -8.00 8.94
N ILE A 97 11.54 -7.38 9.15
CA ILE A 97 11.73 -5.93 9.03
C ILE A 97 11.61 -5.50 7.57
N GLY A 98 12.21 -6.26 6.62
CA GLY A 98 12.16 -5.95 5.20
C GLY A 98 10.74 -5.99 4.64
N ALA A 99 9.94 -7.01 4.98
CA ALA A 99 8.53 -7.08 4.59
C ALA A 99 7.71 -5.92 5.16
N THR A 100 7.90 -5.60 6.46
CA THR A 100 7.19 -4.50 7.12
C THR A 100 7.59 -3.14 6.53
N THR A 101 8.89 -2.92 6.28
CA THR A 101 9.41 -1.71 5.64
C THR A 101 8.90 -1.58 4.20
N GLY A 102 8.84 -2.69 3.45
CA GLY A 102 8.33 -2.72 2.09
C GLY A 102 6.84 -2.33 2.00
N ILE A 103 6.01 -2.88 2.89
CA ILE A 103 4.58 -2.52 2.96
C ILE A 103 4.42 -1.05 3.36
N PHE A 104 5.16 -0.61 4.38
CA PHE A 104 5.10 0.79 4.81
C PHE A 104 5.57 1.74 3.71
N GLY A 105 6.69 1.44 3.03
CA GLY A 105 7.19 2.24 1.92
C GLY A 105 6.22 2.31 0.74
N THR A 106 5.53 1.21 0.43
CA THR A 106 4.46 1.21 -0.59
C THR A 106 3.28 2.06 -0.13
N PHE A 107 2.84 1.90 1.12
CA PHE A 107 1.76 2.71 1.69
C PHE A 107 2.12 4.20 1.70
N GLU A 108 3.32 4.54 2.11
CA GLU A 108 3.83 5.90 2.12
C GLU A 108 3.89 6.50 0.72
N ALA A 109 4.45 5.75 -0.25
CA ALA A 109 4.56 6.21 -1.63
C ALA A 109 3.22 6.47 -2.29
N VAL A 110 2.20 5.67 -1.97
CA VAL A 110 0.87 5.76 -2.58
C VAL A 110 -0.05 6.74 -1.83
N PHE A 111 0.01 6.79 -0.50
CA PHE A 111 -1.00 7.47 0.31
C PHE A 111 -0.50 8.66 1.13
N LEU A 112 0.73 8.65 1.63
CA LEU A 112 1.23 9.70 2.51
C LEU A 112 1.99 10.78 1.77
N ASN A 113 2.95 10.41 0.92
CA ASN A 113 3.82 11.32 0.17
C ASN A 113 3.44 11.35 -1.31
N ALA A 114 2.15 11.37 -1.59
CA ALA A 114 1.63 11.20 -2.95
C ALA A 114 1.87 12.40 -3.88
N VAL A 115 2.27 13.57 -3.39
CA VAL A 115 2.40 14.80 -4.19
C VAL A 115 3.76 15.46 -3.99
N THR A 116 4.38 15.90 -5.09
CA THR A 116 5.60 16.71 -5.03
C THR A 116 5.24 18.19 -5.04
N ALA A 117 5.45 18.87 -3.93
CA ALA A 117 5.24 20.30 -3.81
C ALA A 117 6.11 20.91 -2.71
N ARG A 118 6.39 22.22 -2.85
CA ARG A 118 7.02 23.00 -1.78
C ARG A 118 5.99 23.21 -0.67
N ASN A 119 6.34 22.93 0.59
CA ASN A 119 5.48 23.12 1.77
C ASN A 119 4.07 22.54 1.56
N LEU A 120 3.98 21.21 1.40
CA LEU A 120 2.73 20.51 1.08
C LEU A 120 1.58 20.84 2.05
N GLY A 121 1.86 21.13 3.32
CA GLY A 121 0.87 21.52 4.31
C GLY A 121 0.23 22.91 4.09
N GLN A 122 0.66 23.66 3.07
CA GLN A 122 0.05 24.94 2.65
C GLN A 122 -0.85 24.77 1.42
N LEU A 123 -0.93 23.58 0.85
CA LEU A 123 -1.70 23.29 -0.36
C LEU A 123 -2.97 22.53 -0.01
N GLU A 124 -4.11 23.11 -0.36
CA GLU A 124 -5.42 22.57 -0.07
C GLU A 124 -6.26 22.49 -1.34
N HIS A 125 -7.00 21.38 -1.47
CA HIS A 125 -8.10 21.31 -2.43
C HIS A 125 -9.24 22.21 -2.00
N ILE A 126 -9.84 22.91 -2.97
CA ILE A 126 -11.01 23.75 -2.75
C ILE A 126 -12.16 23.25 -3.61
N GLU A 127 -13.27 22.91 -2.97
CA GLU A 127 -14.54 22.61 -3.60
C GLU A 127 -15.56 23.68 -3.22
N PRO A 128 -15.87 24.64 -4.12
CA PRO A 128 -16.81 25.72 -3.82
C PRO A 128 -18.28 25.27 -3.74
N GLY A 129 -18.56 24.02 -4.02
CA GLY A 129 -19.88 23.40 -4.06
C GLY A 129 -19.80 21.90 -4.10
N ASP A 130 -20.81 21.24 -4.68
CA ASP A 130 -20.93 19.77 -4.68
C ASP A 130 -20.30 19.09 -5.92
N SER A 131 -19.61 19.86 -6.78
CA SER A 131 -19.00 19.34 -8.01
C SER A 131 -17.83 20.18 -8.51
N ASN A 132 -17.14 19.67 -9.54
CA ASN A 132 -16.04 20.36 -10.22
C ASN A 132 -16.42 21.77 -10.71
N VAL A 133 -15.44 22.61 -10.88
CA VAL A 133 -15.59 24.05 -11.08
C VAL A 133 -15.54 24.40 -12.57
N SER A 134 -16.32 25.38 -13.00
CA SER A 134 -16.22 25.96 -14.35
C SER A 134 -15.01 26.89 -14.46
N TYR A 135 -14.51 27.09 -15.69
CA TYR A 135 -13.40 28.04 -15.92
C TYR A 135 -13.75 29.47 -15.52
N ARG A 136 -14.97 29.92 -15.73
CA ARG A 136 -15.45 31.23 -15.26
C ARG A 136 -15.38 31.39 -13.74
N CYS A 137 -15.77 30.33 -13.00
CA CYS A 137 -15.67 30.35 -11.54
C CYS A 137 -14.19 30.40 -11.10
N PHE A 138 -13.31 29.61 -11.74
CA PHE A 138 -11.88 29.71 -11.49
C PHE A 138 -11.32 31.11 -11.74
N GLN A 139 -11.67 31.75 -12.89
CA GLN A 139 -11.26 33.11 -13.18
C GLN A 139 -11.75 34.13 -12.14
N TYR A 140 -13.02 33.99 -11.72
CA TYR A 140 -13.59 34.84 -10.69
C TYR A 140 -12.86 34.68 -9.36
N LEU A 141 -12.64 33.46 -8.92
CA LEU A 141 -11.90 33.19 -7.68
C LEU A 141 -10.43 33.63 -7.75
N SER A 142 -9.79 33.48 -8.91
CA SER A 142 -8.40 33.95 -9.13
C SER A 142 -8.25 35.45 -9.15
N SER A 143 -9.28 36.19 -9.64
CA SER A 143 -9.30 37.65 -9.66
C SER A 143 -9.71 38.26 -8.32
N ALA A 144 -10.37 37.48 -7.47
CA ALA A 144 -10.74 37.89 -6.13
C ALA A 144 -9.51 37.95 -5.23
N ASN A 145 -9.22 39.12 -4.66
CA ASN A 145 -8.12 39.26 -3.71
C ASN A 145 -8.48 38.58 -2.37
N ILE A 146 -8.18 37.29 -2.26
CA ILE A 146 -8.45 36.49 -1.07
C ILE A 146 -7.24 36.56 -0.14
N PRO A 147 -7.31 37.24 1.02
CA PRO A 147 -6.14 37.55 1.86
C PRO A 147 -5.41 36.31 2.40
N THR A 148 -6.03 35.14 2.41
CA THR A 148 -5.48 33.90 2.93
C THR A 148 -4.83 33.04 1.86
N VAL A 149 -4.95 33.41 0.57
CA VAL A 149 -4.48 32.65 -0.58
C VAL A 149 -3.27 33.36 -1.20
N GLU A 150 -2.14 32.66 -1.29
CA GLU A 150 -0.95 33.12 -2.01
C GLU A 150 -1.09 32.88 -3.52
N GLY A 151 -1.71 31.80 -3.91
CA GLY A 151 -1.94 31.41 -5.30
C GLY A 151 -3.04 30.37 -5.45
N LEU A 152 -3.81 30.49 -6.52
CA LEU A 152 -4.86 29.53 -6.89
C LEU A 152 -4.53 28.93 -8.25
N VAL A 153 -4.65 27.61 -8.37
CA VAL A 153 -4.46 26.89 -9.62
C VAL A 153 -5.64 25.98 -9.92
N ALA A 154 -5.83 25.74 -11.20
CA ALA A 154 -6.81 24.79 -11.71
C ALA A 154 -6.13 23.70 -12.53
N TYR A 155 -6.67 22.52 -12.47
CA TYR A 155 -6.23 21.38 -13.28
C TYR A 155 -7.38 20.43 -13.59
N PHE A 156 -7.21 19.70 -14.67
CA PHE A 156 -8.15 18.63 -14.99
C PHE A 156 -7.45 17.55 -15.83
N GLU A 157 -7.71 16.30 -15.52
CA GLU A 157 -7.17 15.15 -16.25
C GLU A 157 -7.93 14.93 -17.55
N SER A 158 -7.22 14.74 -18.65
CA SER A 158 -7.80 14.44 -19.96
C SER A 158 -7.01 13.36 -20.68
N GLY A 159 -7.74 12.48 -21.35
CA GLY A 159 -7.14 11.61 -22.35
C GLY A 159 -6.79 12.40 -23.60
N LEU A 160 -5.49 12.57 -23.87
CA LEU A 160 -5.00 13.28 -25.05
C LEU A 160 -4.63 12.28 -26.16
N SER A 161 -4.83 12.69 -27.39
CA SER A 161 -4.49 11.93 -28.60
C SER A 161 -3.11 12.34 -29.08
N LEU A 162 -2.09 11.50 -28.84
CA LEU A 162 -0.71 11.74 -29.29
C LEU A 162 -0.50 11.07 -30.65
N ARG A 163 0.03 11.82 -31.62
CA ARG A 163 0.50 11.24 -32.88
C ARG A 163 1.86 10.58 -32.74
N SER A 164 1.89 9.28 -32.99
CA SER A 164 3.11 8.47 -33.00
C SER A 164 3.32 7.86 -34.40
N GLY A 165 4.05 8.57 -35.27
CA GLY A 165 4.19 8.19 -36.67
C GLY A 165 2.87 8.28 -37.44
N THR A 166 2.38 7.15 -37.94
CA THR A 166 1.09 7.03 -38.66
C THR A 166 -0.07 6.69 -37.74
N GLU A 167 0.19 6.32 -36.49
CA GLU A 167 -0.84 5.92 -35.51
C GLU A 167 -1.10 7.04 -34.52
N MET A 168 -2.32 7.06 -34.00
CA MET A 168 -2.72 7.92 -32.88
C MET A 168 -2.77 7.05 -31.64
N GLU A 169 -2.15 7.52 -30.58
CA GLU A 169 -2.09 6.85 -29.29
C GLU A 169 -2.82 7.69 -28.24
N ARG A 170 -3.60 7.07 -27.37
CA ARG A 170 -4.18 7.75 -26.22
C ARG A 170 -3.16 7.80 -25.10
N ILE A 171 -2.86 8.98 -24.63
CA ILE A 171 -2.03 9.25 -23.45
C ILE A 171 -2.83 10.01 -22.40
N THR A 172 -2.40 9.94 -21.16
CA THR A 172 -2.97 10.73 -20.06
C THR A 172 -2.25 12.06 -19.96
N GLY A 173 -3.00 13.15 -20.01
CA GLY A 173 -2.46 14.50 -19.85
C GLY A 173 -3.23 15.29 -18.82
N ASP A 174 -2.54 16.24 -18.17
CA ASP A 174 -3.16 17.27 -17.35
C ASP A 174 -3.23 18.59 -18.09
N ILE A 175 -4.42 19.14 -18.15
CA ILE A 175 -4.65 20.49 -18.63
C ILE A 175 -4.67 21.40 -17.41
N VAL A 176 -3.70 22.30 -17.28
CA VAL A 176 -3.41 23.03 -16.05
C VAL A 176 -3.42 24.53 -16.25
N SER A 177 -3.72 25.31 -15.20
CA SER A 177 -3.48 26.75 -15.23
C SER A 177 -1.99 27.03 -15.38
N PRO A 178 -1.57 28.05 -16.16
CA PRO A 178 -0.16 28.29 -16.44
C PRO A 178 0.72 28.54 -15.20
N ASN A 179 0.16 29.06 -14.12
CA ASN A 179 0.83 29.23 -12.83
C ASN A 179 0.95 27.94 -12.00
N PHE A 180 0.49 26.78 -12.52
CA PHE A 180 0.37 25.53 -11.80
C PHE A 180 1.69 25.10 -11.13
N PHE A 181 2.76 24.98 -11.91
CA PHE A 181 4.05 24.56 -11.36
C PHE A 181 4.69 25.59 -10.44
N ALA A 182 4.46 26.89 -10.71
CA ALA A 182 4.95 27.97 -9.86
C ALA A 182 4.27 27.93 -8.47
N VAL A 183 2.95 27.78 -8.42
CA VAL A 183 2.20 27.67 -7.16
C VAL A 183 2.54 26.38 -6.42
N LEU A 184 2.73 25.26 -7.11
CA LEU A 184 3.21 24.03 -6.47
C LEU A 184 4.68 24.13 -6.02
N GLY A 185 5.45 25.10 -6.53
CA GLY A 185 6.87 25.23 -6.26
C GLY A 185 7.70 24.12 -6.89
N VAL A 186 7.28 23.63 -8.06
CA VAL A 186 7.95 22.56 -8.82
C VAL A 186 8.72 23.17 -9.98
N THR A 187 10.02 22.90 -10.03
CA THR A 187 10.87 23.27 -11.16
C THR A 187 11.13 22.04 -12.05
N PRO A 188 10.95 22.14 -13.37
CA PRO A 188 11.35 21.10 -14.30
C PRO A 188 12.85 20.75 -14.15
N ALA A 189 13.19 19.49 -14.33
CA ALA A 189 14.59 19.04 -14.29
C ALA A 189 15.38 19.52 -15.53
N MET A 190 14.68 19.73 -16.64
CA MET A 190 15.24 20.30 -17.86
C MET A 190 14.26 21.30 -18.44
N GLY A 191 14.77 22.41 -19.02
CA GLY A 191 13.94 23.45 -19.60
C GLY A 191 13.33 24.38 -18.54
N ARG A 192 12.08 24.79 -18.74
CA ARG A 192 11.38 25.77 -17.89
C ARG A 192 9.93 25.34 -17.59
N ALA A 193 9.35 25.96 -16.58
CA ALA A 193 7.90 25.93 -16.34
C ALA A 193 7.17 26.81 -17.36
N PHE A 194 5.84 26.80 -17.31
CA PHE A 194 5.02 27.70 -18.11
C PHE A 194 5.26 29.16 -17.67
N SER A 195 5.19 30.11 -18.64
CA SER A 195 5.33 31.54 -18.38
C SER A 195 3.97 32.23 -18.25
N GLU A 196 3.93 33.35 -17.59
CA GLU A 196 2.68 34.15 -17.42
C GLU A 196 2.13 34.65 -18.76
N ASP A 197 2.99 34.91 -19.76
CA ASP A 197 2.56 35.27 -21.10
C ASP A 197 1.75 34.19 -21.83
N GLU A 198 1.91 32.93 -21.39
CA GLU A 198 1.16 31.77 -21.87
C GLU A 198 -0.25 31.69 -21.26
N GLN A 199 -0.64 32.64 -20.39
CA GLN A 199 -1.99 32.76 -19.80
C GLN A 199 -2.94 33.64 -20.60
N GLN A 200 -2.43 34.46 -21.53
CA GLN A 200 -3.27 35.49 -22.16
C GLN A 200 -4.32 34.88 -23.09
N PRO A 201 -5.61 35.17 -22.89
CA PRO A 201 -6.66 34.81 -23.82
C PRO A 201 -6.35 35.31 -25.23
N GLY A 202 -6.28 34.43 -26.23
CA GLY A 202 -6.00 34.78 -27.62
C GLY A 202 -4.56 34.56 -28.10
N ARG A 203 -3.58 34.31 -27.20
CA ARG A 203 -2.31 33.67 -27.56
C ARG A 203 -2.46 32.18 -27.23
N GLN A 204 -2.48 31.33 -28.25
CA GLN A 204 -2.52 29.89 -28.08
C GLN A 204 -1.16 29.41 -27.53
N PRO A 205 -1.07 28.95 -26.30
CA PRO A 205 0.18 28.44 -25.76
C PRO A 205 0.41 27.02 -26.26
N HIS A 206 1.03 26.90 -27.43
CA HIS A 206 1.42 25.61 -28.00
C HIS A 206 2.68 25.06 -27.32
N VAL A 207 2.65 24.96 -26.01
CA VAL A 207 3.75 24.43 -25.18
C VAL A 207 3.31 23.26 -24.33
N ALA A 208 4.24 22.34 -24.09
CA ALA A 208 3.99 21.17 -23.24
C ALA A 208 5.17 20.93 -22.31
N ILE A 209 4.88 20.44 -21.12
CA ILE A 209 5.85 19.88 -20.19
C ILE A 209 5.56 18.38 -20.09
N VAL A 210 6.60 17.57 -20.20
CA VAL A 210 6.44 16.12 -20.22
C VAL A 210 6.95 15.47 -18.94
N SER A 211 6.37 14.34 -18.55
CA SER A 211 6.87 13.56 -17.40
C SER A 211 8.21 12.91 -17.75
N HIS A 212 8.99 12.60 -16.72
CA HIS A 212 10.26 11.90 -16.93
C HIS A 212 10.06 10.53 -17.59
N GLY A 213 9.01 9.80 -17.21
CA GLY A 213 8.68 8.51 -17.79
C GLY A 213 8.31 8.60 -19.27
N PHE A 214 7.53 9.59 -19.67
CA PHE A 214 7.19 9.85 -21.07
C PHE A 214 8.43 10.20 -21.90
N TRP A 215 9.30 11.09 -21.40
CA TRP A 215 10.57 11.44 -22.04
C TRP A 215 11.46 10.22 -22.24
N GLN A 216 11.53 9.34 -21.25
CA GLN A 216 12.33 8.11 -21.34
C GLN A 216 11.76 7.11 -22.37
N ARG A 217 10.43 6.91 -22.38
CA ARG A 217 9.79 5.95 -23.29
C ARG A 217 9.72 6.42 -24.74
N LYS A 218 9.41 7.70 -24.97
CA LYS A 218 9.17 8.24 -26.31
C LYS A 218 10.37 8.91 -26.95
N PHE A 219 11.32 9.37 -26.15
CA PHE A 219 12.49 10.09 -26.63
C PHE A 219 13.82 9.46 -26.19
N ASP A 220 13.81 8.21 -25.69
CA ASP A 220 15.00 7.46 -25.25
C ASP A 220 15.87 8.26 -24.25
N ALA A 221 15.27 9.10 -23.42
CA ALA A 221 15.95 10.01 -22.50
C ALA A 221 17.01 10.93 -23.17
N ARG A 222 16.81 11.29 -24.42
CA ARG A 222 17.74 12.18 -25.14
C ARG A 222 17.64 13.61 -24.64
N PRO A 223 18.78 14.30 -24.42
CA PRO A 223 18.77 15.65 -23.88
C PRO A 223 18.25 16.70 -24.88
N ASP A 224 18.21 16.39 -26.18
CA ASP A 224 17.71 17.27 -27.26
C ASP A 224 16.17 17.28 -27.38
N VAL A 225 15.43 16.86 -26.33
CA VAL A 225 13.96 16.85 -26.32
C VAL A 225 13.35 18.24 -26.26
N LEU A 226 14.04 19.21 -25.66
CA LEU A 226 13.57 20.59 -25.58
C LEU A 226 13.50 21.23 -26.97
N GLY A 227 12.37 21.88 -27.27
CA GLY A 227 12.10 22.47 -28.58
C GLY A 227 11.55 21.47 -29.62
N LYS A 228 11.51 20.15 -29.31
CA LYS A 228 10.81 19.19 -30.17
C LYS A 228 9.31 19.40 -30.09
N VAL A 229 8.65 19.08 -31.19
CA VAL A 229 7.21 19.20 -31.30
C VAL A 229 6.52 17.83 -31.15
N ILE A 230 5.39 17.85 -30.49
CA ILE A 230 4.44 16.72 -30.38
C ILE A 230 3.08 17.19 -30.89
N GLU A 231 2.35 16.33 -31.55
CA GLU A 231 0.98 16.63 -31.98
C GLU A 231 0.03 15.97 -30.96
N LEU A 232 -0.72 16.84 -30.24
CA LEU A 232 -1.74 16.44 -29.27
C LEU A 232 -3.10 16.95 -29.72
N ASN A 233 -4.10 16.07 -29.83
CA ASN A 233 -5.45 16.46 -30.27
C ASN A 233 -5.46 17.27 -31.58
N ARG A 234 -4.59 16.95 -32.55
CA ARG A 234 -4.38 17.63 -33.84
C ARG A 234 -3.65 18.98 -33.77
N GLU A 235 -3.33 19.46 -32.57
CA GLU A 235 -2.59 20.67 -32.33
C GLU A 235 -1.13 20.37 -32.07
N VAL A 236 -0.23 21.25 -32.52
CA VAL A 236 1.22 21.08 -32.40
C VAL A 236 1.73 21.80 -31.17
N PHE A 237 2.33 21.05 -30.25
CA PHE A 237 2.91 21.58 -29.01
C PHE A 237 4.42 21.45 -29.00
N THR A 238 5.11 22.47 -28.52
CA THR A 238 6.56 22.46 -28.31
C THR A 238 6.90 22.03 -26.89
N ILE A 239 7.76 21.06 -26.73
CA ILE A 239 8.23 20.61 -25.41
C ILE A 239 9.16 21.70 -24.83
N VAL A 240 8.76 22.33 -23.73
CA VAL A 240 9.52 23.39 -23.04
C VAL A 240 10.14 22.92 -21.73
N GLY A 241 9.72 21.78 -21.20
CA GLY A 241 10.25 21.24 -19.95
C GLY A 241 10.05 19.75 -19.79
N VAL A 242 10.91 19.16 -18.96
CA VAL A 242 10.81 17.77 -18.52
C VAL A 242 10.77 17.75 -16.99
N LEU A 243 9.78 17.10 -16.41
CA LEU A 243 9.65 17.00 -14.96
C LEU A 243 10.74 16.11 -14.33
N PRO A 244 11.08 16.34 -13.05
CA PRO A 244 12.04 15.51 -12.35
C PRO A 244 11.59 14.04 -12.28
N LYS A 245 12.55 13.11 -12.25
CA LYS A 245 12.27 11.66 -12.11
C LYS A 245 11.35 11.33 -10.91
N ASN A 246 11.47 12.11 -9.84
CA ASN A 246 10.73 11.87 -8.61
C ASN A 246 9.46 12.74 -8.50
N TYR A 247 9.03 13.36 -9.58
CA TYR A 247 7.80 14.15 -9.56
C TYR A 247 6.58 13.24 -9.36
N ARG A 248 5.72 13.66 -8.43
CA ARG A 248 4.45 12.99 -8.12
C ARG A 248 3.33 13.98 -8.34
N SER A 249 2.36 13.61 -9.17
CA SER A 249 1.27 14.49 -9.55
C SER A 249 0.31 14.77 -8.39
N VAL A 250 -0.50 15.80 -8.55
CA VAL A 250 -1.55 16.19 -7.58
C VAL A 250 -2.68 15.15 -7.47
N HIS A 251 -2.82 14.26 -8.44
CA HIS A 251 -3.79 13.16 -8.37
C HIS A 251 -3.46 12.19 -7.23
N GLY A 252 -2.18 12.01 -6.91
CA GLY A 252 -1.75 11.05 -5.90
C GLY A 252 -1.84 9.59 -6.38
N TYR A 253 -1.82 8.66 -5.44
CA TYR A 253 -2.01 7.20 -5.67
C TYR A 253 -1.09 6.58 -6.72
N GLY A 254 0.05 7.24 -7.03
CA GLY A 254 0.97 6.77 -8.08
C GLY A 254 0.54 7.12 -9.50
N MET A 255 -0.56 7.86 -9.68
CA MET A 255 -0.97 8.34 -11.00
C MET A 255 -0.06 9.49 -11.44
N SER A 256 0.50 9.40 -12.65
CA SER A 256 1.41 10.39 -13.22
C SER A 256 1.00 10.66 -14.66
N PRO A 257 0.34 11.82 -14.91
CA PRO A 257 0.07 12.25 -16.27
C PRO A 257 1.36 12.32 -17.09
N GLU A 258 1.27 11.91 -18.36
CA GLU A 258 2.44 11.84 -19.24
C GLU A 258 2.84 13.21 -19.77
N VAL A 259 1.84 14.08 -19.99
CA VAL A 259 2.02 15.42 -20.57
C VAL A 259 1.18 16.43 -19.80
N TYR A 260 1.75 17.59 -19.59
CA TYR A 260 1.08 18.77 -19.02
C TYR A 260 0.99 19.85 -20.08
N VAL A 261 -0.21 20.43 -20.27
CA VAL A 261 -0.46 21.49 -21.23
C VAL A 261 -1.25 22.62 -20.56
N PRO A 262 -1.01 23.89 -20.94
CA PRO A 262 -1.80 25.00 -20.39
C PRO A 262 -3.27 24.92 -20.82
N LEU A 263 -4.15 25.44 -19.98
CA LEU A 263 -5.59 25.57 -20.27
C LEU A 263 -5.76 26.40 -21.56
N SER A 264 -6.36 25.76 -22.59
CA SER A 264 -6.61 26.40 -23.86
C SER A 264 -8.00 26.02 -24.38
N LYS A 265 -8.58 26.88 -25.22
CA LYS A 265 -9.87 26.67 -25.82
C LYS A 265 -9.89 25.46 -26.75
N GLU A 266 -8.80 25.19 -27.42
CA GLU A 266 -8.63 24.08 -28.37
C GLU A 266 -8.69 22.71 -27.68
N LEU A 267 -8.27 22.65 -26.42
CA LEU A 267 -8.23 21.38 -25.67
C LEU A 267 -9.49 21.14 -24.81
N VAL A 268 -10.10 22.23 -24.33
CA VAL A 268 -11.21 22.14 -23.36
C VAL A 268 -12.56 22.49 -23.99
N GLY A 269 -12.58 23.13 -25.17
CA GLY A 269 -13.77 23.66 -25.78
C GLY A 269 -14.07 25.10 -25.35
N ASP A 270 -15.33 25.54 -25.42
CA ASP A 270 -15.68 26.89 -25.01
C ASP A 270 -15.51 27.10 -23.50
N LEU A 271 -14.36 27.66 -23.13
CA LEU A 271 -14.04 28.00 -21.73
C LEU A 271 -15.11 28.89 -21.07
N ASN A 272 -15.93 29.58 -21.86
CA ASN A 272 -17.03 30.40 -21.37
C ASN A 272 -18.34 29.64 -21.18
N ASP A 273 -18.40 28.37 -21.59
CA ASP A 273 -19.57 27.54 -21.33
C ASP A 273 -19.67 27.23 -19.83
N PRO A 274 -20.69 27.70 -19.14
CA PRO A 274 -20.85 27.42 -17.72
C PRO A 274 -21.15 25.94 -17.43
N SER A 275 -21.59 25.17 -18.43
CA SER A 275 -21.87 23.74 -18.26
C SER A 275 -20.61 22.89 -18.22
N LEU A 276 -19.47 23.38 -18.73
CA LEU A 276 -18.17 22.73 -18.65
C LEU A 276 -17.55 22.89 -17.25
N GLY A 277 -18.03 22.14 -16.29
CA GLY A 277 -17.50 22.08 -14.92
C GLY A 277 -16.61 20.87 -14.74
N SER A 278 -15.33 20.98 -15.10
CA SER A 278 -14.38 19.86 -15.03
C SER A 278 -13.11 20.17 -14.22
N LEU A 279 -12.96 21.42 -13.76
CA LEU A 279 -11.74 21.86 -13.10
C LEU A 279 -11.73 21.51 -11.62
N ASN A 280 -10.62 20.97 -11.16
CA ASN A 280 -10.24 20.87 -9.76
C ASN A 280 -9.42 22.08 -9.36
N LEU A 281 -9.61 22.59 -8.14
CA LEU A 281 -8.88 23.75 -7.64
C LEU A 281 -7.94 23.37 -6.51
N ILE A 282 -6.75 23.97 -6.54
CA ILE A 282 -5.80 23.91 -5.43
C ILE A 282 -5.40 25.32 -5.06
N ALA A 283 -5.48 25.67 -3.78
CA ALA A 283 -4.95 26.92 -3.25
C ALA A 283 -3.68 26.69 -2.44
N ARG A 284 -2.73 27.61 -2.59
CA ARG A 284 -1.62 27.76 -1.66
C ARG A 284 -2.02 28.82 -0.62
N MET A 285 -2.01 28.40 0.64
CA MET A 285 -2.23 29.31 1.77
C MET A 285 -1.02 30.20 2.02
N GLN A 286 -1.27 31.43 2.48
CA GLN A 286 -0.22 32.30 2.99
C GLN A 286 0.39 31.74 4.29
N ASP A 287 1.63 32.12 4.59
CA ASP A 287 2.32 31.69 5.79
C ASP A 287 1.53 32.04 7.07
N GLY A 288 1.37 31.06 7.95
CA GLY A 288 0.66 31.24 9.21
C GLY A 288 -0.88 31.17 9.14
N VAL A 289 -1.45 31.00 7.96
CA VAL A 289 -2.91 30.84 7.78
C VAL A 289 -3.31 29.40 8.16
N THR A 290 -4.39 29.29 8.90
CA THR A 290 -5.00 28.02 9.25
C THR A 290 -6.09 27.62 8.25
N PHE A 291 -6.34 26.33 8.15
CA PHE A 291 -7.43 25.74 7.38
C PHE A 291 -8.79 26.42 7.61
N SER A 292 -9.15 26.71 8.87
CA SER A 292 -10.40 27.35 9.21
C SER A 292 -10.48 28.79 8.70
N GLN A 293 -9.37 29.52 8.71
CA GLN A 293 -9.28 30.90 8.17
C GLN A 293 -9.42 30.89 6.65
N LEU A 294 -8.77 29.95 5.94
CA LEU A 294 -8.94 29.79 4.50
C LEU A 294 -10.42 29.54 4.16
N LYS A 295 -11.05 28.57 4.81
CA LYS A 295 -12.47 28.25 4.59
C LYS A 295 -13.39 29.44 4.86
N ALA A 296 -13.13 30.21 5.91
CA ALA A 296 -13.89 31.40 6.26
C ALA A 296 -13.75 32.54 5.22
N SER A 297 -12.54 32.74 4.66
CA SER A 297 -12.29 33.77 3.68
C SER A 297 -12.86 33.46 2.29
N LEU A 298 -12.96 32.15 1.93
CA LEU A 298 -13.60 31.70 0.70
C LEU A 298 -15.14 31.91 0.72
N GLY A 299 -15.76 31.85 1.90
CA GLY A 299 -17.21 31.93 2.06
C GLY A 299 -17.86 33.10 1.34
N PRO A 300 -17.49 34.35 1.64
CA PRO A 300 -18.05 35.53 0.99
C PRO A 300 -17.85 35.57 -0.51
N VAL A 301 -16.68 35.13 -1.01
CA VAL A 301 -16.35 35.15 -2.43
C VAL A 301 -17.21 34.15 -3.22
N VAL A 302 -17.35 32.95 -2.69
CA VAL A 302 -18.23 31.91 -3.31
C VAL A 302 -19.69 32.33 -3.22
N GLN A 303 -20.11 32.98 -2.13
CA GLN A 303 -21.47 33.48 -2.01
C GLN A 303 -21.77 34.58 -3.05
N SER A 304 -20.80 35.50 -3.31
CA SER A 304 -20.93 36.51 -4.35
C SER A 304 -21.02 35.84 -5.75
N TRP A 305 -20.24 34.82 -6.01
CA TRP A 305 -20.35 34.03 -7.22
C TRP A 305 -21.77 33.44 -7.41
N ARG A 306 -22.33 32.84 -6.36
CA ARG A 306 -23.69 32.29 -6.37
C ARG A 306 -24.76 33.33 -6.68
N GLN A 307 -24.58 34.56 -6.22
CA GLN A 307 -25.49 35.67 -6.54
C GLN A 307 -25.41 36.10 -7.99
N LEU A 308 -24.22 36.02 -8.60
CA LEU A 308 -24.02 36.33 -10.02
C LEU A 308 -24.60 35.26 -10.95
N TYR A 309 -24.60 34.01 -10.50
CA TYR A 309 -25.03 32.84 -11.28
C TYR A 309 -26.02 31.98 -10.46
N PRO A 310 -27.21 32.48 -10.14
CA PRO A 310 -28.16 31.79 -9.24
C PRO A 310 -28.73 30.49 -9.83
N GLY A 311 -28.67 30.31 -11.14
CA GLY A 311 -29.12 29.09 -11.83
C GLY A 311 -28.12 27.94 -11.83
N ASP A 312 -26.88 28.16 -11.37
CA ASP A 312 -25.87 27.12 -11.35
C ASP A 312 -25.89 26.35 -10.02
N GLY A 313 -26.66 25.27 -9.98
CA GLY A 313 -26.85 24.43 -8.79
C GLY A 313 -25.59 23.75 -8.29
N ARG A 314 -24.51 23.68 -9.08
CA ARG A 314 -23.22 23.07 -8.69
C ARG A 314 -22.61 23.73 -7.47
N TYR A 315 -22.83 25.02 -7.29
CA TYR A 315 -22.30 25.79 -6.18
C TYR A 315 -23.26 25.94 -4.99
N ALA A 316 -24.41 25.26 -5.02
CA ALA A 316 -25.40 25.32 -3.93
C ALA A 316 -24.94 24.65 -2.64
N GLY A 317 -24.03 23.67 -2.75
CA GLY A 317 -23.50 22.91 -1.63
C GLY A 317 -22.57 23.70 -0.71
N LYS A 318 -22.03 23.02 0.28
CA LYS A 318 -21.05 23.58 1.22
C LYS A 318 -19.70 23.76 0.52
N ILE A 319 -18.98 24.82 0.91
CA ILE A 319 -17.57 24.95 0.54
C ILE A 319 -16.80 23.94 1.36
N ASP A 320 -16.11 23.05 0.68
CA ASP A 320 -15.18 22.13 1.30
C ASP A 320 -13.75 22.47 0.93
N VAL A 321 -12.87 22.27 1.91
CA VAL A 321 -11.43 22.46 1.79
C VAL A 321 -10.81 21.23 2.44
N TYR A 322 -9.83 20.61 1.82
CA TYR A 322 -9.16 19.42 2.36
C TYR A 322 -7.75 19.28 1.80
N PRO A 323 -6.84 18.62 2.54
CA PRO A 323 -5.44 18.49 2.15
C PRO A 323 -5.26 17.63 0.88
N LEU A 324 -4.19 17.94 0.12
CA LEU A 324 -3.84 17.20 -1.10
C LEU A 324 -3.47 15.74 -0.84
N THR A 325 -3.18 15.36 0.39
CA THR A 325 -2.71 14.01 0.75
C THR A 325 -3.34 13.56 2.05
N GLY A 326 -3.26 12.24 2.32
CA GLY A 326 -3.68 11.66 3.60
C GLY A 326 -5.11 11.12 3.59
N ILE A 327 -5.57 10.75 4.77
CA ILE A 327 -6.83 10.01 4.96
C ILE A 327 -8.05 10.84 4.53
N GLU A 328 -8.02 12.16 4.72
CA GLU A 328 -9.14 13.04 4.35
C GLU A 328 -9.32 13.08 2.82
N LYS A 329 -8.22 13.20 2.06
CA LYS A 329 -8.26 13.08 0.61
C LYS A 329 -8.81 11.72 0.19
N MET A 330 -8.30 10.64 0.77
CA MET A 330 -8.77 9.28 0.49
C MET A 330 -10.28 9.13 0.67
N ARG A 331 -10.81 9.72 1.74
CA ARG A 331 -12.25 9.69 2.03
C ARG A 331 -13.05 10.48 1.01
N ARG A 332 -12.54 11.64 0.57
CA ARG A 332 -13.19 12.51 -0.43
C ARG A 332 -13.16 11.91 -1.83
N ASP A 333 -12.03 11.37 -2.23
CA ASP A 333 -11.88 10.70 -3.54
C ASP A 333 -12.74 9.42 -3.64
N GLY A 334 -13.49 9.10 -2.59
CA GLY A 334 -14.40 7.95 -2.59
C GLY A 334 -13.70 6.62 -2.72
N ILE A 335 -12.48 6.51 -2.15
CA ILE A 335 -11.72 5.24 -2.20
C ILE A 335 -12.61 4.11 -1.71
N PRO A 336 -12.78 3.04 -2.51
CA PRO A 336 -13.62 1.92 -2.17
C PRO A 336 -13.26 1.32 -0.81
N LEU A 337 -14.27 0.97 -0.02
CA LEU A 337 -14.08 0.33 1.29
C LEU A 337 -13.18 -0.92 1.17
N GLU A 338 -13.27 -1.62 0.05
CA GLU A 338 -12.49 -2.81 -0.27
C GLU A 338 -10.99 -2.51 -0.29
N LEU A 339 -10.56 -1.38 -0.86
CA LEU A 339 -9.16 -0.98 -0.89
C LEU A 339 -8.67 -0.61 0.52
N THR A 340 -9.50 0.10 1.31
CA THR A 340 -9.18 0.43 2.70
C THR A 340 -8.98 -0.84 3.54
N VAL A 341 -9.88 -1.79 3.39
CA VAL A 341 -9.79 -3.09 4.08
C VAL A 341 -8.57 -3.88 3.63
N PHE A 342 -8.25 -3.88 2.34
CA PHE A 342 -7.05 -4.51 1.81
C PHE A 342 -5.77 -3.92 2.41
N LEU A 343 -5.69 -2.59 2.52
CA LEU A 343 -4.55 -1.91 3.15
C LEU A 343 -4.40 -2.27 4.63
N LEU A 344 -5.51 -2.29 5.38
CA LEU A 344 -5.51 -2.72 6.77
C LEU A 344 -5.05 -4.18 6.91
N LEU A 345 -5.46 -5.04 6.00
CA LEU A 345 -5.00 -6.43 5.96
C LEU A 345 -3.50 -6.52 5.69
N LEU A 346 -2.96 -5.74 4.76
CA LEU A 346 -1.51 -5.71 4.49
C LEU A 346 -0.72 -5.25 5.72
N ILE A 347 -1.17 -4.22 6.42
CA ILE A 347 -0.54 -3.77 7.66
C ILE A 347 -0.61 -4.86 8.73
N LEU A 348 -1.75 -5.50 8.90
CA LEU A 348 -1.92 -6.61 9.83
C LEU A 348 -0.93 -7.75 9.51
N VAL A 349 -0.84 -8.14 8.25
CA VAL A 349 0.08 -9.19 7.76
C VAL A 349 1.54 -8.82 8.07
N ALA A 350 1.94 -7.56 7.82
CA ALA A 350 3.28 -7.07 8.15
C ALA A 350 3.59 -7.21 9.64
N VAL A 351 2.67 -6.79 10.49
CA VAL A 351 2.81 -6.91 11.95
C VAL A 351 2.92 -8.38 12.37
N LEU A 352 2.12 -9.27 11.79
CA LEU A 352 2.16 -10.70 12.10
C LEU A 352 3.51 -11.32 11.72
N ILE A 353 4.07 -11.01 10.54
CA ILE A 353 5.39 -11.49 10.11
C ILE A 353 6.48 -10.96 11.04
N LEU A 354 6.43 -9.69 11.42
CA LEU A 354 7.37 -9.09 12.36
C LEU A 354 7.32 -9.79 13.72
N LEU A 355 6.14 -10.07 14.24
CA LEU A 355 5.94 -10.79 15.50
C LEU A 355 6.50 -12.22 15.43
N ILE A 356 6.29 -12.93 14.31
CA ILE A 356 6.88 -14.26 14.07
C ILE A 356 8.41 -14.17 14.08
N ALA A 357 9.00 -13.20 13.37
CA ALA A 357 10.43 -12.99 13.33
C ALA A 357 11.01 -12.66 14.72
N CYS A 358 10.36 -11.78 15.49
CA CYS A 358 10.73 -11.45 16.86
C CYS A 358 10.66 -12.68 17.79
N ALA A 359 9.60 -13.48 17.67
CA ALA A 359 9.43 -14.69 18.46
C ALA A 359 10.49 -15.76 18.12
N ASN A 360 10.91 -15.87 16.84
CA ASN A 360 12.02 -16.74 16.43
C ASN A 360 13.31 -16.33 17.11
N VAL A 361 13.66 -15.06 17.04
CA VAL A 361 14.89 -14.55 17.65
C VAL A 361 14.85 -14.65 19.17
N ALA A 362 13.70 -14.32 19.80
CA ALA A 362 13.51 -14.50 21.23
C ALA A 362 13.72 -15.96 21.65
N GLY A 363 13.16 -16.92 20.90
CA GLY A 363 13.34 -18.35 21.12
C GLY A 363 14.81 -18.79 21.04
N LEU A 364 15.55 -18.26 20.04
CA LEU A 364 16.98 -18.51 19.89
C LEU A 364 17.81 -17.87 21.00
N LEU A 365 17.47 -16.64 21.44
CA LEU A 365 18.11 -15.95 22.55
C LEU A 365 17.90 -16.66 23.89
N VAL A 366 16.68 -17.17 24.16
CA VAL A 366 16.40 -17.99 25.35
C VAL A 366 17.26 -19.27 25.35
N ALA A 367 17.44 -19.90 24.19
CA ALA A 367 18.30 -21.06 24.04
C ALA A 367 19.77 -20.73 24.37
N ARG A 368 20.27 -19.62 23.80
CA ARG A 368 21.64 -19.16 24.02
C ARG A 368 21.87 -18.70 25.45
N GLY A 369 20.90 -18.01 26.07
CA GLY A 369 20.97 -17.57 27.47
C GLY A 369 21.07 -18.74 28.46
N ALA A 370 20.41 -19.86 28.17
CA ALA A 370 20.53 -21.06 28.98
C ALA A 370 21.96 -21.66 28.97
N ASN A 371 22.64 -21.61 27.84
CA ASN A 371 24.06 -22.07 27.74
C ASN A 371 25.04 -21.12 28.42
N ARG A 372 24.66 -19.82 28.57
CA ARG A 372 25.47 -18.79 29.26
C ARG A 372 25.06 -18.57 30.73
N SER A 373 24.11 -19.39 31.24
CA SER A 373 23.60 -19.20 32.60
C SER A 373 24.67 -19.22 33.69
N ARG A 374 25.72 -20.08 33.56
CA ARG A 374 26.84 -20.19 34.48
C ARG A 374 27.71 -18.91 34.45
N GLU A 375 27.97 -18.35 33.27
CA GLU A 375 28.71 -17.09 33.10
C GLU A 375 27.93 -15.92 33.71
N ILE A 376 26.64 -15.81 33.46
CA ILE A 376 25.76 -14.77 34.03
C ILE A 376 25.70 -14.88 35.56
N ALA A 377 25.60 -16.10 36.09
CA ALA A 377 25.59 -16.37 37.53
C ALA A 377 26.89 -15.94 38.22
N VAL A 378 28.03 -16.22 37.62
CA VAL A 378 29.35 -15.78 38.13
C VAL A 378 29.44 -14.25 38.17
N ARG A 379 28.98 -13.55 37.10
CA ARG A 379 28.98 -12.08 37.07
C ARG A 379 28.09 -11.47 38.16
N LEU A 380 26.93 -12.02 38.39
CA LEU A 380 26.03 -11.55 39.44
C LEU A 380 26.54 -11.88 40.84
N ALA A 381 27.24 -13.00 41.01
CA ALA A 381 27.91 -13.37 42.26
C ALA A 381 29.10 -12.45 42.59
N LEU A 382 29.76 -11.91 41.55
CA LEU A 382 30.83 -10.90 41.66
C LEU A 382 30.31 -9.46 41.87
N GLY A 383 28.98 -9.27 42.04
CA GLY A 383 28.37 -7.97 42.35
C GLY A 383 27.87 -7.16 41.16
N ALA A 384 27.88 -7.69 39.94
CA ALA A 384 27.33 -6.97 38.79
C ALA A 384 25.83 -6.73 38.98
N PRO A 385 25.29 -5.49 38.81
CA PRO A 385 23.88 -5.22 38.97
C PRO A 385 23.08 -5.81 37.80
N ARG A 386 21.83 -6.27 38.08
CA ARG A 386 20.97 -6.94 37.08
C ARG A 386 20.73 -6.09 35.84
N TYR A 387 20.49 -4.77 36.00
CA TYR A 387 20.25 -3.88 34.87
C TYR A 387 21.42 -3.90 33.87
N ARG A 388 22.67 -4.09 34.37
CA ARG A 388 23.87 -4.15 33.54
C ARG A 388 23.89 -5.40 32.65
N VAL A 389 23.44 -6.54 33.16
CA VAL A 389 23.32 -7.79 32.40
C VAL A 389 22.20 -7.64 31.34
N ILE A 390 21.06 -7.03 31.72
CA ILE A 390 19.95 -6.76 30.79
C ILE A 390 20.40 -5.81 29.69
N GLN A 391 21.09 -4.73 30.01
CA GLN A 391 21.60 -3.77 29.04
C GLN A 391 22.52 -4.45 28.02
N GLN A 392 23.46 -5.28 28.47
CA GLN A 392 24.36 -6.02 27.59
C GLN A 392 23.60 -6.97 26.64
N LEU A 393 22.62 -7.72 27.15
CA LEU A 393 21.81 -8.63 26.33
C LEU A 393 20.94 -7.86 25.33
N LEU A 394 20.39 -6.71 25.72
CA LEU A 394 19.66 -5.83 24.80
C LEU A 394 20.56 -5.24 23.73
N THR A 395 21.81 -4.88 24.05
CA THR A 395 22.79 -4.41 23.06
C THR A 395 23.13 -5.51 22.05
N GLU A 396 23.30 -6.78 22.48
CA GLU A 396 23.49 -7.90 21.56
C GLU A 396 22.27 -8.06 20.61
N THR A 397 21.06 -7.91 21.15
CA THR A 397 19.82 -8.00 20.36
C THR A 397 19.66 -6.80 19.41
N ALA A 398 20.02 -5.59 19.87
CA ALA A 398 19.99 -4.38 19.03
C ALA A 398 20.95 -4.48 17.84
N LEU A 399 22.13 -5.09 18.02
CA LEU A 399 23.06 -5.37 16.93
C LEU A 399 22.46 -6.34 15.90
N LEU A 400 21.79 -7.39 16.36
CA LEU A 400 21.08 -8.33 15.46
C LEU A 400 19.95 -7.62 14.71
N ALA A 401 19.15 -6.80 15.40
CA ALA A 401 18.07 -6.04 14.80
C ALA A 401 18.59 -5.01 13.79
N PHE A 402 19.69 -4.34 14.09
CA PHE A 402 20.36 -3.41 13.18
C PHE A 402 20.86 -4.12 11.91
N LEU A 403 21.58 -5.23 12.05
CA LEU A 403 22.04 -6.03 10.90
C LEU A 403 20.86 -6.58 10.09
N GLY A 404 19.81 -7.05 10.77
CA GLY A 404 18.56 -7.48 10.13
C GLY A 404 17.87 -6.34 9.37
N SER A 405 17.85 -5.13 9.94
CA SER A 405 17.29 -3.95 9.28
C SER A 405 18.08 -3.56 8.04
N CYS A 406 19.42 -3.53 8.12
CA CYS A 406 20.28 -3.25 6.95
C CYS A 406 20.05 -4.27 5.83
N ALA A 407 19.99 -5.56 6.17
CA ALA A 407 19.70 -6.62 5.20
C ALA A 407 18.26 -6.54 4.66
N GLY A 408 17.29 -6.19 5.49
CA GLY A 408 15.89 -5.98 5.11
C GLY A 408 15.70 -4.79 4.17
N ILE A 409 16.35 -3.67 4.44
CA ILE A 409 16.37 -2.49 3.55
C ILE A 409 17.05 -2.83 2.22
N ALA A 410 18.16 -3.55 2.24
CA ALA A 410 18.83 -3.99 1.01
C ALA A 410 17.92 -4.89 0.16
N LEU A 411 17.18 -5.81 0.80
CA LEU A 411 16.18 -6.64 0.13
C LEU A 411 15.05 -5.80 -0.46
N TYR A 412 14.52 -4.85 0.30
CA TYR A 412 13.49 -3.91 -0.18
C TYR A 412 13.94 -3.14 -1.41
N LEU A 413 15.15 -2.55 -1.40
CA LEU A 413 15.70 -1.82 -2.53
C LEU A 413 15.92 -2.72 -3.75
N ALA A 414 16.37 -3.95 -3.55
CA ALA A 414 16.53 -4.92 -4.63
C ALA A 414 15.19 -5.29 -5.28
N LEU A 415 14.14 -5.50 -4.46
CA LEU A 415 12.79 -5.78 -4.96
C LEU A 415 12.17 -4.55 -5.64
N ALA A 416 12.38 -3.35 -5.11
CA ALA A 416 11.94 -2.09 -5.71
C ALA A 416 12.55 -1.88 -7.10
N THR A 417 13.86 -2.06 -7.24
CA THR A 417 14.56 -1.95 -8.54
C THR A 417 14.14 -3.04 -9.52
N ALA A 418 13.82 -4.24 -9.04
CA ALA A 418 13.28 -5.30 -9.89
C ALA A 418 11.86 -4.98 -10.37
N ALA A 419 11.01 -4.42 -9.51
CA ALA A 419 9.65 -3.99 -9.85
C ALA A 419 9.65 -2.84 -10.87
N GLU A 420 10.55 -1.85 -10.76
CA GLU A 420 10.71 -0.78 -11.74
C GLU A 420 11.09 -1.31 -13.14
N LYS A 421 11.85 -2.41 -13.21
CA LYS A 421 12.24 -3.05 -14.50
C LYS A 421 11.11 -3.88 -15.11
N LEU A 422 10.21 -4.42 -14.30
CA LEU A 422 8.99 -5.09 -14.73
C LEU A 422 7.94 -4.04 -15.10
N GLN A 423 8.17 -3.29 -16.19
CA GLN A 423 7.21 -2.31 -16.69
C GLN A 423 5.89 -3.01 -16.99
N ILE A 424 4.92 -2.78 -16.15
CA ILE A 424 3.53 -3.16 -16.42
C ILE A 424 3.06 -2.21 -17.52
N ARG A 425 3.00 -2.72 -18.76
CA ARG A 425 2.45 -2.03 -19.92
C ARG A 425 0.94 -1.98 -19.78
N GLU A 426 0.44 -1.09 -18.94
CA GLU A 426 -1.00 -0.84 -18.84
C GLU A 426 -1.35 0.57 -19.27
N SER A 427 -2.61 0.71 -19.66
CA SER A 427 -3.20 1.95 -20.18
C SER A 427 -3.29 3.08 -19.18
N VAL A 428 -2.97 2.83 -17.91
CA VAL A 428 -2.92 3.84 -16.86
C VAL A 428 -1.46 4.09 -16.52
N PRO A 429 -0.95 5.31 -16.63
CA PRO A 429 0.42 5.67 -16.27
C PRO A 429 0.55 5.63 -14.75
N PHE A 430 0.91 4.45 -14.22
CA PHE A 430 1.16 4.24 -12.81
C PHE A 430 2.67 4.20 -12.57
N GLU A 431 3.19 5.21 -11.89
CA GLU A 431 4.59 5.30 -11.51
C GLU A 431 4.75 5.10 -10.00
N LEU A 432 5.21 3.93 -9.61
CA LEU A 432 5.52 3.63 -8.22
C LEU A 432 7.01 3.91 -7.95
N HIS A 433 7.30 5.05 -7.35
CA HIS A 433 8.65 5.41 -6.96
C HIS A 433 8.93 4.98 -5.52
N LEU A 434 9.58 3.83 -5.37
CA LEU A 434 9.98 3.28 -4.08
C LEU A 434 11.41 3.76 -3.75
N HIS A 435 11.53 4.83 -2.98
CA HIS A 435 12.82 5.40 -2.57
C HIS A 435 13.03 5.29 -1.07
N LEU A 436 14.31 5.31 -0.69
CA LEU A 436 14.71 5.44 0.71
C LEU A 436 14.68 6.94 1.08
N ASP A 437 13.61 7.37 1.73
CA ASP A 437 13.47 8.72 2.24
C ASP A 437 13.69 8.81 3.77
N ARG A 438 13.56 10.02 4.31
CA ARG A 438 13.75 10.25 5.75
C ARG A 438 12.70 9.54 6.61
N THR A 439 11.47 9.48 6.13
CA THR A 439 10.35 8.85 6.84
C THR A 439 10.56 7.36 6.97
N LEU A 440 10.93 6.71 5.86
CA LEU A 440 11.26 5.28 5.83
C LEU A 440 12.45 4.96 6.72
N LEU A 441 13.47 5.86 6.78
CA LEU A 441 14.62 5.71 7.67
C LEU A 441 14.20 5.80 9.14
N TYR A 442 13.41 6.80 9.55
CA TYR A 442 12.89 6.92 10.92
C TYR A 442 12.00 5.75 11.29
N PHE A 443 11.15 5.30 10.39
CA PHE A 443 10.34 4.10 10.57
C PHE A 443 11.22 2.87 10.81
N SER A 444 12.27 2.67 10.01
CA SER A 444 13.22 1.56 10.17
C SER A 444 13.97 1.62 11.51
N ILE A 445 14.38 2.80 11.98
CA ILE A 445 14.98 3.00 13.30
C ILE A 445 13.98 2.62 14.40
N GLY A 446 12.72 3.06 14.27
CA GLY A 446 11.64 2.67 15.17
C GLY A 446 11.43 1.15 15.22
N LEU A 447 11.47 0.48 14.04
CA LEU A 447 11.39 -0.98 13.97
C LEU A 447 12.57 -1.67 14.64
N VAL A 448 13.79 -1.17 14.50
CA VAL A 448 14.97 -1.71 15.21
C VAL A 448 14.78 -1.61 16.73
N ALA A 449 14.31 -0.47 17.23
CA ALA A 449 14.02 -0.30 18.65
C ALA A 449 12.91 -1.27 19.12
N LEU A 450 11.81 -1.33 18.39
CA LEU A 450 10.68 -2.21 18.69
C LEU A 450 11.06 -3.69 18.67
N THR A 451 11.77 -4.14 17.64
CA THR A 451 12.22 -5.54 17.52
C THR A 451 13.23 -5.90 18.59
N THR A 452 14.10 -4.96 18.98
CA THR A 452 15.04 -5.14 20.11
C THR A 452 14.28 -5.37 21.42
N LEU A 453 13.24 -4.60 21.68
CA LEU A 453 12.42 -4.76 22.88
C LEU A 453 11.63 -6.07 22.84
N LEU A 454 10.91 -6.36 21.74
CA LEU A 454 10.05 -7.54 21.61
C LEU A 454 10.85 -8.85 21.67
N SER A 455 12.01 -8.92 21.00
CA SER A 455 12.80 -10.15 20.96
C SER A 455 13.83 -10.26 22.08
N GLY A 456 14.29 -9.13 22.67
CA GLY A 456 15.39 -9.11 23.65
C GLY A 456 14.94 -9.01 25.11
N LEU A 457 13.86 -8.27 25.41
CA LEU A 457 13.52 -7.93 26.79
C LEU A 457 13.13 -9.16 27.62
N VAL A 458 12.27 -10.02 27.08
CA VAL A 458 11.80 -11.21 27.79
C VAL A 458 12.93 -12.20 28.05
N PRO A 459 13.78 -12.56 27.06
CA PRO A 459 14.98 -13.38 27.32
C PRO A 459 15.95 -12.79 28.32
N ALA A 460 16.17 -11.45 28.25
CA ALA A 460 17.08 -10.75 29.16
C ALA A 460 16.59 -10.78 30.62
N LEU A 461 15.28 -10.50 30.83
CA LEU A 461 14.66 -10.57 32.14
C LEU A 461 14.71 -11.98 32.73
N GLN A 462 14.46 -13.01 31.93
CA GLN A 462 14.53 -14.40 32.40
C GLN A 462 15.95 -14.83 32.77
N SER A 463 16.92 -14.49 31.90
CA SER A 463 18.31 -14.86 32.14
C SER A 463 18.87 -14.17 33.40
N SER A 464 18.41 -12.96 33.74
CA SER A 464 18.83 -12.23 34.95
C SER A 464 18.13 -12.71 36.24
N ARG A 465 16.91 -13.28 36.17
CA ARG A 465 16.15 -13.76 37.35
C ARG A 465 16.61 -15.14 37.85
N ASN A 466 17.02 -16.02 36.94
CA ASN A 466 17.22 -17.43 37.22
C ASN A 466 18.60 -17.78 37.84
N SER A 467 19.48 -16.84 38.00
CA SER A 467 20.80 -17.05 38.60
C SER A 467 20.80 -17.27 40.14
N TRP A 468 19.67 -16.98 40.82
CA TRP A 468 19.52 -17.19 42.26
C TRP A 468 19.20 -18.64 42.66
N HIS A 469 18.65 -19.47 41.73
CA HIS A 469 18.23 -20.84 42.02
C HIS A 469 19.35 -21.89 41.97
N LEU A 470 20.58 -21.51 41.64
CA LEU A 470 21.75 -22.41 41.71
C LEU A 470 22.11 -22.81 43.14
N ARG A 471 21.50 -22.22 44.17
CA ARG A 471 21.72 -22.54 45.60
C ARG A 471 20.75 -23.59 46.19
N SER A 472 19.70 -23.95 45.51
CA SER A 472 18.79 -24.98 46.01
C SER A 472 18.82 -26.23 45.08
N ASN A 473 19.23 -27.33 45.63
CA ASN A 473 19.29 -28.67 45.01
C ASN A 473 17.92 -29.26 44.67
N GLN A 474 17.06 -28.50 43.95
CA GLN A 474 15.76 -28.99 43.42
C GLN A 474 15.84 -29.20 41.93
N ILE A 475 16.42 -30.32 41.51
CA ILE A 475 16.62 -30.73 40.11
C ILE A 475 15.27 -31.02 39.39
N GLY A 476 14.14 -31.05 40.08
CA GLY A 476 12.85 -31.46 39.51
C GLY A 476 11.88 -30.34 39.11
N ALA A 477 11.85 -29.22 39.79
CA ALA A 477 10.82 -28.17 39.61
C ALA A 477 11.14 -27.12 38.54
N GLU A 478 12.42 -26.86 38.22
CA GLU A 478 12.82 -25.83 37.24
C GLU A 478 12.61 -26.21 35.78
N THR A 479 12.53 -27.49 35.45
CA THR A 479 12.38 -28.02 34.10
C THR A 479 11.03 -27.67 33.49
N HIS A 480 9.96 -27.56 34.28
CA HIS A 480 8.61 -27.32 33.77
C HIS A 480 8.37 -25.87 33.36
N GLN A 481 8.87 -24.88 34.09
CA GLN A 481 8.55 -23.46 33.82
C GLN A 481 9.31 -22.87 32.63
N ARG A 482 10.57 -23.26 32.39
CA ARG A 482 11.37 -22.82 31.22
C ARG A 482 10.89 -23.45 29.92
N PHE A 483 10.34 -24.65 29.99
CA PHE A 483 9.78 -25.36 28.85
C PHE A 483 8.46 -24.72 28.35
N SER A 484 7.71 -24.06 29.26
CA SER A 484 6.41 -23.48 28.93
C SER A 484 6.51 -22.25 28.03
N LEU A 485 7.41 -21.28 28.29
CA LEU A 485 7.47 -20.05 27.50
C LEU A 485 7.92 -20.30 26.07
N ARG A 486 8.94 -21.13 25.88
CA ARG A 486 9.44 -21.45 24.55
C ARG A 486 8.43 -22.23 23.70
N ARG A 487 7.72 -23.18 24.32
CA ARG A 487 6.60 -23.85 23.69
C ARG A 487 5.49 -22.85 23.33
N ALA A 488 5.18 -21.92 24.25
CA ALA A 488 4.18 -20.88 24.01
C ALA A 488 4.56 -19.96 22.84
N LEU A 489 5.83 -19.56 22.72
CA LEU A 489 6.33 -18.77 21.59
C LEU A 489 6.14 -19.49 20.26
N VAL A 490 6.47 -20.80 20.19
CA VAL A 490 6.30 -21.56 18.94
C VAL A 490 4.84 -21.85 18.63
N VAL A 491 4.01 -22.13 19.63
CA VAL A 491 2.55 -22.23 19.47
C VAL A 491 2.00 -20.91 18.90
N GLY A 492 2.43 -19.76 19.46
CA GLY A 492 2.07 -18.44 18.94
C GLY A 492 2.52 -18.23 17.49
N GLN A 493 3.75 -18.62 17.13
CA GLN A 493 4.25 -18.54 15.76
C GLN A 493 3.42 -19.36 14.78
N PHE A 494 3.05 -20.59 15.17
CA PHE A 494 2.18 -21.45 14.36
C PHE A 494 0.79 -20.85 14.21
N ALA A 495 0.24 -20.28 15.29
CA ALA A 495 -1.04 -19.61 15.25
C ALA A 495 -1.02 -18.40 14.30
N LEU A 496 0.00 -17.57 14.37
CA LEU A 496 0.17 -16.42 13.48
C LEU A 496 0.40 -16.85 12.02
N ALA A 497 1.25 -17.85 11.79
CA ALA A 497 1.50 -18.41 10.46
C ALA A 497 0.22 -19.02 9.86
N PHE A 498 -0.61 -19.66 10.68
CA PHE A 498 -1.92 -20.17 10.25
C PHE A 498 -2.84 -19.03 9.76
N VAL A 499 -2.94 -17.94 10.51
CA VAL A 499 -3.74 -16.76 10.11
C VAL A 499 -3.28 -16.23 8.75
N LEU A 500 -1.94 -16.09 8.56
CA LEU A 500 -1.36 -15.61 7.31
C LEU A 500 -1.68 -16.53 6.13
N LEU A 501 -1.49 -17.84 6.31
CA LEU A 501 -1.72 -18.82 5.24
C LEU A 501 -3.20 -18.97 4.90
N VAL A 502 -4.09 -18.91 5.89
CA VAL A 502 -5.55 -18.93 5.65
C VAL A 502 -5.97 -17.67 4.90
N SER A 503 -5.47 -16.49 5.30
CA SER A 503 -5.75 -15.24 4.58
C SER A 503 -5.31 -15.34 3.12
N ALA A 504 -4.10 -15.82 2.85
CA ALA A 504 -3.59 -16.03 1.50
C ALA A 504 -4.45 -17.04 0.72
N SER A 505 -4.83 -18.16 1.33
CA SER A 505 -5.69 -19.18 0.72
C SER A 505 -7.06 -18.64 0.34
N LEU A 506 -7.69 -17.87 1.23
CA LEU A 506 -8.99 -17.22 0.95
C LEU A 506 -8.91 -16.25 -0.23
N PHE A 507 -7.84 -15.43 -0.30
CA PHE A 507 -7.65 -14.51 -1.43
C PHE A 507 -7.39 -15.25 -2.75
N LEU A 508 -6.57 -16.29 -2.74
CA LEU A 508 -6.31 -17.12 -3.93
C LEU A 508 -7.59 -17.81 -4.43
N ARG A 509 -8.39 -18.35 -3.53
CA ARG A 509 -9.68 -18.94 -3.88
C ARG A 509 -10.70 -17.93 -4.35
N GLY A 510 -10.76 -16.77 -3.70
CA GLY A 510 -11.58 -15.65 -4.14
C GLY A 510 -11.22 -15.22 -5.55
N LEU A 511 -9.92 -15.07 -5.84
CA LEU A 511 -9.44 -14.76 -7.19
C LEU A 511 -9.80 -15.85 -8.19
N ALA A 512 -9.60 -17.13 -7.86
CA ALA A 512 -9.95 -18.24 -8.72
C ALA A 512 -11.46 -18.32 -8.98
N LYS A 513 -12.29 -18.13 -7.94
CA LYS A 513 -13.75 -18.09 -8.08
C LYS A 513 -14.19 -16.90 -8.96
N ASN A 514 -13.61 -15.72 -8.72
CA ASN A 514 -13.95 -14.52 -9.47
C ASN A 514 -13.49 -14.60 -10.94
N SER A 515 -12.35 -15.22 -11.23
CA SER A 515 -11.86 -15.37 -12.60
C SER A 515 -12.73 -16.32 -13.45
N HIS A 516 -13.54 -17.17 -12.82
CA HIS A 516 -14.50 -18.08 -13.49
C HIS A 516 -15.96 -17.68 -13.27
N ALA A 517 -16.23 -16.57 -12.60
CA ALA A 517 -17.58 -16.11 -12.36
C ALA A 517 -18.26 -15.66 -13.66
N ASP A 518 -19.53 -16.01 -13.85
CA ASP A 518 -20.37 -15.51 -14.95
C ASP A 518 -20.60 -13.99 -14.74
N PRO A 519 -20.12 -13.12 -15.64
CA PRO A 519 -20.38 -11.69 -15.54
C PRO A 519 -21.80 -11.30 -15.95
N GLY A 520 -22.61 -12.26 -16.43
CA GLY A 520 -23.94 -12.02 -16.97
C GLY A 520 -23.97 -11.62 -18.45
N PHE A 521 -22.81 -11.63 -19.13
CA PHE A 521 -22.66 -11.35 -20.56
C PHE A 521 -21.53 -12.18 -21.18
N ASN A 522 -21.51 -12.32 -22.52
CA ASN A 522 -20.49 -13.11 -23.20
C ASN A 522 -19.22 -12.32 -23.44
N MET A 523 -18.06 -12.85 -22.96
CA MET A 523 -16.75 -12.23 -23.13
C MET A 523 -15.89 -12.80 -24.26
N GLN A 524 -16.24 -13.98 -24.79
CA GLN A 524 -15.31 -14.74 -25.66
C GLN A 524 -15.14 -14.13 -27.04
N HIS A 525 -16.23 -13.57 -27.57
CA HIS A 525 -16.28 -13.02 -28.93
C HIS A 525 -16.55 -11.52 -28.95
N LEU A 526 -16.39 -10.85 -27.82
CA LEU A 526 -16.69 -9.45 -27.64
C LEU A 526 -15.42 -8.61 -27.71
N LEU A 527 -15.38 -7.64 -28.64
CA LEU A 527 -14.39 -6.59 -28.72
C LEU A 527 -14.94 -5.31 -28.12
N THR A 528 -14.12 -4.58 -27.41
CA THR A 528 -14.34 -3.19 -27.02
C THR A 528 -13.55 -2.29 -27.96
N VAL A 529 -14.20 -1.32 -28.56
CA VAL A 529 -13.61 -0.34 -29.48
C VAL A 529 -13.83 1.04 -28.92
N GLU A 530 -12.76 1.59 -28.37
CA GLU A 530 -12.76 2.93 -27.80
C GLU A 530 -12.24 3.92 -28.84
N VAL A 531 -13.05 4.94 -29.12
CA VAL A 531 -12.74 6.00 -30.08
C VAL A 531 -12.76 7.31 -29.33
N THR A 532 -11.63 8.01 -29.29
CA THR A 532 -11.49 9.26 -28.55
C THR A 532 -11.69 10.44 -29.47
N LEU A 533 -12.89 11.03 -29.45
CA LEU A 533 -13.26 12.24 -30.21
C LEU A 533 -13.02 13.50 -29.36
N ASN A 534 -11.84 13.67 -28.79
CA ASN A 534 -11.50 14.78 -27.88
C ASN A 534 -11.04 16.02 -28.64
N ASP A 535 -11.85 16.50 -29.57
CA ASP A 535 -11.60 17.76 -30.29
C ASP A 535 -12.72 18.76 -29.94
N ALA A 536 -12.37 19.96 -29.58
CA ALA A 536 -13.32 21.05 -29.34
C ALA A 536 -14.27 21.30 -30.53
N SER A 537 -13.94 20.78 -31.71
CA SER A 537 -14.78 20.80 -32.90
C SER A 537 -15.91 19.76 -32.87
N TYR A 538 -15.87 18.77 -31.96
CA TYR A 538 -16.91 17.77 -31.82
C TYR A 538 -17.95 18.20 -30.80
N SER A 539 -19.01 18.89 -31.28
CA SER A 539 -20.24 19.03 -30.48
C SER A 539 -20.82 17.65 -30.17
N ALA A 540 -21.63 17.54 -29.11
CA ALA A 540 -22.34 16.29 -28.76
C ALA A 540 -23.09 15.72 -29.99
N TYR A 541 -23.74 16.58 -30.80
CA TYR A 541 -24.42 16.20 -32.01
C TYR A 541 -23.51 15.57 -33.09
N ARG A 542 -22.32 16.13 -33.30
CA ARG A 542 -21.34 15.58 -34.26
C ARG A 542 -20.80 14.24 -33.81
N SER A 543 -20.51 14.13 -32.50
CA SER A 543 -20.06 12.89 -31.90
C SER A 543 -21.11 11.80 -32.01
N GLU A 544 -22.36 12.07 -31.70
CA GLU A 544 -23.48 11.12 -31.86
C GLU A 544 -23.56 10.61 -33.28
N ARG A 545 -23.58 11.50 -34.28
CA ARG A 545 -23.62 11.10 -35.70
C ARG A 545 -22.39 10.30 -36.15
N TYR A 546 -21.21 10.57 -35.59
CA TYR A 546 -20.03 9.75 -35.87
C TYR A 546 -20.26 8.32 -35.38
N PHE A 547 -20.69 8.15 -34.15
CA PHE A 547 -20.90 6.82 -33.57
C PHE A 547 -22.04 6.06 -34.25
N GLU A 548 -23.12 6.72 -34.64
CA GLU A 548 -24.16 6.11 -35.46
C GLU A 548 -23.62 5.55 -36.80
N ARG A 549 -22.79 6.35 -37.51
CA ARG A 549 -22.14 5.89 -38.74
C ARG A 549 -21.19 4.75 -38.48
N ALA A 550 -20.37 4.86 -37.43
CA ALA A 550 -19.39 3.82 -37.05
C ALA A 550 -20.10 2.49 -36.77
N ILE A 551 -21.18 2.50 -35.96
CA ILE A 551 -22.02 1.31 -35.71
C ILE A 551 -22.52 0.72 -37.00
N ASN A 552 -23.11 1.54 -37.90
CA ASN A 552 -23.70 1.08 -39.17
C ASN A 552 -22.62 0.49 -40.10
N GLU A 553 -21.45 1.12 -40.24
CA GLU A 553 -20.39 0.63 -41.12
C GLU A 553 -19.71 -0.62 -40.57
N ILE A 554 -19.45 -0.68 -39.27
CA ILE A 554 -18.87 -1.88 -38.64
C ILE A 554 -19.82 -3.06 -38.71
N SER A 555 -21.16 -2.83 -38.55
CA SER A 555 -22.16 -3.90 -38.62
C SER A 555 -22.25 -4.57 -40.01
N ARG A 556 -21.78 -3.89 -41.07
CA ARG A 556 -21.72 -4.44 -42.44
C ARG A 556 -20.51 -5.31 -42.70
N LEU A 557 -19.50 -5.29 -41.79
CA LEU A 557 -18.27 -6.05 -41.99
C LEU A 557 -18.54 -7.55 -41.83
N GLN A 558 -17.91 -8.33 -42.70
CA GLN A 558 -18.01 -9.79 -42.63
C GLN A 558 -17.39 -10.31 -41.33
N GLY A 559 -18.08 -11.17 -40.63
CA GLY A 559 -17.62 -11.72 -39.35
C GLY A 559 -18.10 -10.95 -38.12
N ILE A 560 -18.92 -9.90 -38.30
CA ILE A 560 -19.58 -9.18 -37.20
C ILE A 560 -21.03 -9.70 -37.07
N ARG A 561 -21.49 -9.95 -35.84
CA ARG A 561 -22.88 -10.32 -35.54
C ARG A 561 -23.71 -9.10 -35.16
N SER A 562 -23.18 -8.29 -34.26
CA SER A 562 -23.85 -7.10 -33.78
C SER A 562 -22.87 -6.08 -33.23
N VAL A 563 -23.25 -4.81 -33.29
CA VAL A 563 -22.48 -3.68 -32.78
C VAL A 563 -23.42 -2.78 -31.99
N ALA A 564 -22.98 -2.35 -30.83
CA ALA A 564 -23.70 -1.38 -30.03
C ALA A 564 -22.74 -0.47 -29.27
N GLY A 565 -23.23 0.65 -28.76
CA GLY A 565 -22.46 1.58 -27.94
C GLY A 565 -22.93 1.59 -26.50
N ALA A 566 -22.01 1.78 -25.57
CA ALA A 566 -22.30 1.96 -24.15
C ALA A 566 -21.39 3.05 -23.56
N SER A 567 -21.94 3.97 -22.78
CA SER A 567 -21.17 5.01 -22.12
C SER A 567 -20.26 4.45 -21.00
N THR A 568 -20.66 3.34 -20.43
CA THR A 568 -19.91 2.61 -19.40
C THR A 568 -19.68 1.18 -19.82
N VAL A 569 -18.42 0.75 -19.83
CA VAL A 569 -18.08 -0.65 -20.07
C VAL A 569 -18.22 -1.41 -18.76
N PRO A 570 -19.04 -2.46 -18.67
CA PRO A 570 -19.14 -3.29 -17.48
C PRO A 570 -17.79 -3.83 -17.06
N LEU A 571 -17.52 -3.88 -15.74
CA LEU A 571 -16.25 -4.28 -15.14
C LEU A 571 -15.06 -3.39 -15.55
N GLY A 572 -15.33 -2.18 -16.04
CA GLY A 572 -14.33 -1.14 -16.27
C GLY A 572 -13.92 -0.42 -14.98
N ILE A 573 -12.90 0.43 -15.07
CA ILE A 573 -12.47 1.28 -13.94
C ILE A 573 -13.51 2.38 -13.66
N GLU A 574 -14.11 2.90 -14.74
CA GLU A 574 -15.13 3.95 -14.66
C GLU A 574 -16.53 3.33 -14.73
N HIS A 575 -17.33 3.55 -13.71
CA HIS A 575 -18.74 3.20 -13.68
C HIS A 575 -19.53 4.31 -13.01
N TRP A 576 -20.68 4.61 -13.62
CA TRP A 576 -21.56 5.65 -13.11
C TRP A 576 -22.53 5.05 -12.10
N VAL A 577 -22.62 5.71 -10.94
CA VAL A 577 -23.56 5.34 -9.89
C VAL A 577 -24.36 6.58 -9.54
N ILE A 578 -25.68 6.48 -9.63
CA ILE A 578 -26.59 7.53 -9.18
C ILE A 578 -27.13 7.13 -7.82
N GLY A 579 -27.07 8.07 -6.86
CA GLY A 579 -27.80 8.00 -5.62
C GLY A 579 -29.17 8.68 -5.73
N SER A 580 -30.10 8.32 -4.83
CA SER A 580 -31.37 9.02 -4.68
C SER A 580 -32.35 8.90 -5.86
N ILE A 581 -32.32 7.79 -6.61
CA ILE A 581 -33.41 7.45 -7.54
C ILE A 581 -34.66 7.14 -6.71
N ARG A 582 -35.84 7.63 -7.15
CA ARG A 582 -37.12 7.38 -6.48
C ARG A 582 -37.98 6.45 -7.27
N VAL A 583 -38.52 5.42 -6.59
CA VAL A 583 -39.45 4.46 -7.18
C VAL A 583 -40.55 4.18 -6.16
N ASN A 584 -41.82 4.38 -6.52
CA ASN A 584 -42.96 4.15 -5.63
C ASN A 584 -42.75 4.76 -4.23
N ASP A 585 -42.32 6.02 -4.14
CA ASP A 585 -42.00 6.77 -2.93
C ASP A 585 -40.84 6.19 -2.06
N ARG A 586 -40.10 5.22 -2.60
CA ARG A 586 -38.90 4.69 -1.99
C ARG A 586 -37.67 5.28 -2.63
N ASN A 587 -36.68 5.64 -1.81
CA ASN A 587 -35.38 6.09 -2.29
C ASN A 587 -34.47 4.87 -2.53
N VAL A 588 -33.87 4.78 -3.72
CA VAL A 588 -32.89 3.75 -4.07
C VAL A 588 -31.51 4.39 -3.95
N PRO A 589 -30.70 3.98 -2.97
CA PRO A 589 -29.52 4.77 -2.58
C PRO A 589 -28.32 4.62 -3.53
N ARG A 590 -28.27 3.54 -4.31
CA ARG A 590 -27.15 3.26 -5.20
C ARG A 590 -27.61 2.42 -6.39
N VAL A 591 -27.56 3.00 -7.59
CA VAL A 591 -27.93 2.33 -8.84
C VAL A 591 -26.85 2.54 -9.88
N PHE A 592 -26.35 1.46 -10.46
CA PHE A 592 -25.49 1.56 -11.64
C PHE A 592 -26.30 2.06 -12.82
N VAL A 593 -25.75 3.00 -13.58
CA VAL A 593 -26.41 3.54 -14.76
C VAL A 593 -25.52 3.42 -15.98
N ASN A 594 -26.14 3.14 -17.13
CA ASN A 594 -25.44 3.05 -18.40
C ASN A 594 -26.32 3.61 -19.52
N SER A 595 -25.74 4.53 -20.29
CA SER A 595 -26.39 5.01 -21.53
C SER A 595 -25.99 4.08 -22.66
N VAL A 596 -26.95 3.48 -23.35
CA VAL A 596 -26.69 2.44 -24.35
C VAL A 596 -27.44 2.71 -25.65
N THR A 597 -26.90 2.24 -26.77
CA THR A 597 -27.57 2.28 -28.06
C THR A 597 -28.55 1.09 -28.21
N PRO A 598 -29.54 1.16 -29.11
CA PRO A 598 -30.31 0.01 -29.49
C PRO A 598 -29.42 -1.18 -29.89
N GLY A 599 -29.83 -2.40 -29.53
CA GLY A 599 -29.05 -3.61 -29.78
C GLY A 599 -27.93 -3.90 -28.75
N TYR A 600 -27.79 -3.09 -27.72
CA TYR A 600 -26.77 -3.31 -26.67
C TYR A 600 -26.93 -4.68 -25.99
N PHE A 601 -28.13 -5.03 -25.59
CA PHE A 601 -28.40 -6.31 -24.93
C PHE A 601 -28.11 -7.51 -25.83
N GLN A 602 -28.35 -7.34 -27.15
CA GLN A 602 -28.01 -8.36 -28.14
C GLN A 602 -26.48 -8.48 -28.31
N ALA A 603 -25.74 -7.35 -28.41
CA ALA A 603 -24.31 -7.36 -28.59
C ALA A 603 -23.58 -7.94 -27.35
N MET A 604 -24.09 -7.65 -26.18
CA MET A 604 -23.57 -8.19 -24.91
C MET A 604 -24.07 -9.60 -24.60
N GLN A 605 -25.06 -10.10 -25.39
CA GLN A 605 -25.78 -11.36 -25.14
C GLN A 605 -26.41 -11.41 -23.74
N ILE A 606 -26.98 -10.29 -23.29
CA ILE A 606 -27.77 -10.17 -22.07
C ILE A 606 -29.24 -10.42 -22.39
N PRO A 607 -29.88 -11.48 -21.91
CA PRO A 607 -31.28 -11.74 -22.20
C PRO A 607 -32.20 -10.67 -21.62
N LEU A 608 -33.14 -10.18 -22.40
CA LEU A 608 -34.30 -9.44 -21.91
C LEU A 608 -35.32 -10.45 -21.37
N LEU A 609 -35.66 -10.30 -20.09
CA LEU A 609 -36.60 -11.20 -19.42
C LEU A 609 -38.04 -10.81 -19.67
N LYS A 610 -38.32 -9.51 -19.79
CA LYS A 610 -39.62 -8.94 -20.05
C LYS A 610 -39.49 -7.65 -20.84
N GLY A 611 -40.56 -7.31 -21.58
CA GLY A 611 -40.65 -6.04 -22.33
C GLY A 611 -39.88 -6.03 -23.64
N ARG A 612 -39.40 -4.87 -24.04
CA ARG A 612 -38.68 -4.64 -25.31
C ARG A 612 -37.33 -3.98 -25.12
N ASP A 613 -36.44 -4.13 -26.10
CA ASP A 613 -35.19 -3.35 -26.21
C ASP A 613 -35.48 -1.91 -26.66
N PHE A 614 -34.48 -1.03 -26.54
CA PHE A 614 -34.53 0.31 -27.09
C PHE A 614 -34.65 0.27 -28.61
N GLN A 615 -35.35 1.25 -29.15
CA GLN A 615 -35.59 1.41 -30.59
C GLN A 615 -35.07 2.78 -31.08
N ALA A 616 -34.94 2.95 -32.38
CA ALA A 616 -34.52 4.20 -32.99
C ALA A 616 -35.45 5.37 -32.69
N ASP A 617 -36.71 5.10 -32.31
CA ASP A 617 -37.72 6.10 -31.98
C ASP A 617 -37.65 6.57 -30.52
N ASP A 618 -36.87 5.92 -29.66
CA ASP A 618 -36.62 6.35 -28.29
C ASP A 618 -35.57 7.48 -28.29
N ARG A 619 -35.91 8.67 -28.83
CA ARG A 619 -35.04 9.84 -29.03
C ARG A 619 -35.18 10.87 -27.91
N ALA A 620 -34.36 11.92 -27.96
CA ALA A 620 -34.37 13.00 -26.98
C ALA A 620 -35.71 13.74 -26.85
N ASP A 621 -36.49 13.77 -27.94
CA ASP A 621 -37.83 14.39 -28.04
C ASP A 621 -38.99 13.43 -27.70
N SER A 622 -38.68 12.16 -27.48
CA SER A 622 -39.68 11.15 -27.07
C SER A 622 -39.76 11.06 -25.51
N PRO A 623 -40.87 10.48 -24.99
CA PRO A 623 -40.97 10.27 -23.54
C PRO A 623 -39.76 9.48 -22.99
N PRO A 624 -39.19 9.88 -21.85
CA PRO A 624 -38.03 9.19 -21.27
C PRO A 624 -38.35 7.73 -20.92
N VAL A 625 -37.52 6.81 -21.40
CA VAL A 625 -37.66 5.37 -21.17
C VAL A 625 -36.44 4.76 -20.55
N ALA A 626 -36.63 3.69 -19.76
CA ALA A 626 -35.56 2.97 -19.14
C ALA A 626 -35.77 1.44 -19.17
N ILE A 627 -34.67 0.71 -19.19
CA ILE A 627 -34.64 -0.73 -18.93
C ILE A 627 -33.91 -0.92 -17.58
N VAL A 628 -34.37 -1.85 -16.76
CA VAL A 628 -33.77 -2.16 -15.47
C VAL A 628 -33.32 -3.61 -15.42
N ASN A 629 -32.38 -3.93 -14.52
CA ASN A 629 -32.00 -5.32 -14.33
C ASN A 629 -32.98 -6.05 -13.39
N GLN A 630 -32.86 -7.38 -13.33
CA GLN A 630 -33.74 -8.24 -12.54
C GLN A 630 -33.67 -7.90 -11.05
N THR A 631 -32.48 -7.62 -10.51
CA THR A 631 -32.28 -7.21 -9.11
C THR A 631 -33.02 -5.92 -8.78
N PHE A 632 -32.95 -4.91 -9.64
CA PHE A 632 -33.72 -3.67 -9.48
C PHE A 632 -35.22 -3.96 -9.48
N ALA A 633 -35.67 -4.72 -10.46
CA ALA A 633 -37.09 -5.05 -10.61
C ALA A 633 -37.66 -5.78 -9.40
N ASN A 634 -36.96 -6.81 -8.90
CA ASN A 634 -37.39 -7.60 -7.76
C ASN A 634 -37.41 -6.77 -6.45
N ALA A 635 -36.50 -5.84 -6.28
CA ALA A 635 -36.39 -5.06 -5.05
C ALA A 635 -37.35 -3.88 -4.97
N TYR A 636 -37.68 -3.22 -6.11
CA TYR A 636 -38.31 -1.91 -6.09
C TYR A 636 -39.58 -1.81 -6.93
N LEU A 637 -39.82 -2.70 -7.91
CA LEU A 637 -41.00 -2.62 -8.75
C LEU A 637 -42.17 -3.43 -8.19
N LYS A 638 -43.37 -3.06 -8.63
CA LYS A 638 -44.61 -3.76 -8.26
C LYS A 638 -45.24 -4.37 -9.52
N GLY A 639 -45.99 -5.42 -9.34
CA GLY A 639 -46.71 -6.09 -10.44
C GLY A 639 -45.77 -6.81 -11.40
N ASP A 640 -46.02 -6.65 -12.69
CA ASP A 640 -45.17 -7.23 -13.75
C ASP A 640 -43.85 -6.46 -13.97
N GLY A 641 -43.68 -5.31 -13.32
CA GLY A 641 -42.51 -4.44 -13.40
C GLY A 641 -42.53 -3.47 -14.58
N LEU A 642 -43.23 -3.74 -15.61
CA LEU A 642 -43.33 -2.85 -16.77
C LEU A 642 -44.28 -1.67 -16.50
N SER A 643 -44.09 -0.57 -17.23
CA SER A 643 -44.85 0.69 -17.09
C SER A 643 -44.74 1.40 -15.73
N ASN A 644 -43.95 0.91 -14.80
CA ASN A 644 -43.59 1.68 -13.59
C ASN A 644 -42.75 2.90 -13.96
N LEU A 645 -42.94 3.98 -13.17
CA LEU A 645 -42.12 5.19 -13.34
C LEU A 645 -40.96 5.19 -12.32
N VAL A 646 -39.80 5.49 -12.84
CA VAL A 646 -38.60 5.72 -12.07
C VAL A 646 -38.21 7.18 -12.16
N TYR A 647 -38.07 7.85 -11.01
CA TYR A 647 -37.73 9.27 -10.97
C TYR A 647 -36.24 9.45 -10.73
N VAL A 648 -35.56 9.96 -11.72
CA VAL A 648 -34.09 10.14 -11.71
C VAL A 648 -33.76 11.63 -11.47
N PRO A 649 -32.90 11.97 -10.52
CA PRO A 649 -32.49 13.37 -10.28
C PRO A 649 -31.67 13.89 -11.45
N ILE A 650 -32.02 15.09 -11.94
CA ILE A 650 -31.22 15.78 -12.96
C ILE A 650 -30.11 16.56 -12.27
N ALA A 651 -28.87 16.33 -12.71
CA ALA A 651 -27.73 17.13 -12.24
C ALA A 651 -27.88 18.61 -12.68
N GLY A 652 -27.57 19.55 -11.78
CA GLY A 652 -27.53 20.98 -12.11
C GLY A 652 -28.82 21.77 -11.88
N THR A 653 -29.91 21.18 -11.43
CA THR A 653 -31.18 21.87 -11.21
C THR A 653 -31.43 22.16 -9.74
N GLY A 654 -30.65 23.05 -9.11
CA GLY A 654 -30.98 23.64 -7.78
C GLY A 654 -31.23 22.66 -6.62
N THR A 655 -31.47 23.16 -5.43
CA THR A 655 -31.97 22.38 -4.28
C THR A 655 -33.41 22.80 -3.97
N PRO A 656 -34.42 21.93 -4.03
CA PRO A 656 -34.35 20.47 -4.21
C PRO A 656 -34.12 20.05 -5.68
N PRO A 657 -33.46 18.87 -5.91
CA PRO A 657 -33.20 18.35 -7.25
C PRO A 657 -34.52 18.13 -8.01
N THR A 658 -34.55 18.50 -9.27
CA THR A 658 -35.67 18.16 -10.18
C THR A 658 -35.54 16.71 -10.60
N PHE A 659 -36.65 15.98 -10.59
CA PHE A 659 -36.67 14.57 -10.96
C PHE A 659 -37.40 14.40 -12.31
N LEU A 660 -36.77 13.68 -13.24
CA LEU A 660 -37.45 13.25 -14.48
C LEU A 660 -38.05 11.85 -14.32
N PRO A 661 -39.32 11.64 -14.77
CA PRO A 661 -39.91 10.33 -14.77
C PRO A 661 -39.46 9.55 -16.00
N PHE A 662 -38.91 8.36 -15.80
CA PHE A 662 -38.57 7.40 -16.83
C PHE A 662 -39.58 6.23 -16.78
N GLN A 663 -40.16 5.86 -17.91
CA GLN A 663 -41.02 4.70 -18.01
C GLN A 663 -40.19 3.43 -18.19
N ILE A 664 -40.42 2.41 -17.37
CA ILE A 664 -39.75 1.12 -17.54
C ILE A 664 -40.39 0.36 -18.68
N ILE A 665 -39.59 0.08 -19.73
CA ILE A 665 -40.02 -0.62 -20.94
C ILE A 665 -39.51 -2.05 -21.04
N GLY A 666 -38.50 -2.41 -20.22
CA GLY A 666 -37.92 -3.75 -20.22
C GLY A 666 -37.21 -4.11 -18.92
N ILE A 667 -37.08 -5.41 -18.71
CA ILE A 667 -36.33 -5.99 -17.62
C ILE A 667 -35.26 -6.92 -18.20
N ALA A 668 -33.97 -6.61 -17.95
CA ALA A 668 -32.86 -7.40 -18.42
C ALA A 668 -32.36 -8.36 -17.31
N ARG A 669 -31.69 -9.44 -17.70
CA ARG A 669 -30.94 -10.29 -16.77
C ARG A 669 -29.84 -9.47 -16.06
N ASP A 670 -29.50 -9.85 -14.84
CA ASP A 670 -28.41 -9.20 -14.10
C ASP A 670 -27.06 -9.35 -14.79
N SER A 671 -26.31 -8.27 -14.82
CA SER A 671 -24.92 -8.23 -15.25
C SER A 671 -24.09 -7.50 -14.19
N LYS A 672 -22.79 -7.82 -14.09
CA LYS A 672 -21.88 -7.25 -13.11
C LYS A 672 -21.22 -6.01 -13.66
N TYR A 673 -21.16 -4.95 -12.84
CA TYR A 673 -20.62 -3.65 -13.24
C TYR A 673 -19.33 -3.26 -12.54
N GLY A 674 -19.21 -3.49 -11.22
CA GLY A 674 -18.06 -3.04 -10.43
C GLY A 674 -16.96 -4.10 -10.31
N SER A 675 -17.33 -5.34 -9.99
CA SER A 675 -16.36 -6.43 -9.87
C SER A 675 -17.00 -7.79 -10.17
N LEU A 676 -16.20 -8.74 -10.62
CA LEU A 676 -16.71 -10.10 -10.88
C LEU A 676 -17.22 -10.82 -9.63
N GLY A 677 -16.71 -10.41 -8.45
CA GLY A 677 -17.10 -10.99 -7.16
C GLY A 677 -18.33 -10.35 -6.53
N GLU A 678 -18.86 -9.26 -7.09
CA GLU A 678 -20.02 -8.57 -6.52
C GLU A 678 -21.28 -9.40 -6.58
N GLU A 679 -22.19 -9.18 -5.62
CA GLU A 679 -23.58 -9.61 -5.74
C GLU A 679 -24.27 -8.74 -6.80
N ALA A 680 -25.32 -9.29 -7.42
CA ALA A 680 -26.09 -8.54 -8.37
C ALA A 680 -26.63 -7.24 -7.73
N ALA A 681 -26.26 -6.11 -8.28
CA ALA A 681 -26.66 -4.79 -7.81
C ALA A 681 -27.72 -4.17 -8.73
N PRO A 682 -28.57 -3.27 -8.21
CA PRO A 682 -29.54 -2.55 -9.03
C PRO A 682 -28.86 -1.79 -10.15
N ALA A 683 -29.33 -1.98 -11.40
CA ALA A 683 -28.83 -1.28 -12.57
C ALA A 683 -29.99 -0.73 -13.40
N LEU A 684 -29.78 0.43 -14.03
CA LEU A 684 -30.67 1.13 -14.89
C LEU A 684 -29.99 1.49 -16.21
N TYR A 685 -30.65 1.24 -17.31
CA TYR A 685 -30.18 1.55 -18.63
C TYR A 685 -31.13 2.57 -19.26
N TRP A 686 -30.61 3.53 -20.01
CA TRP A 686 -31.37 4.48 -20.79
C TRP A 686 -30.81 4.63 -22.21
N PRO A 687 -31.61 5.13 -23.19
CA PRO A 687 -31.08 5.33 -24.52
C PRO A 687 -29.98 6.39 -24.54
N LEU A 688 -28.91 6.14 -25.29
CA LEU A 688 -27.83 7.10 -25.49
C LEU A 688 -28.33 8.40 -26.14
N SER A 689 -29.37 8.32 -27.00
CA SER A 689 -30.04 9.45 -27.61
C SER A 689 -30.80 10.37 -26.64
N GLN A 690 -31.18 9.86 -25.45
CA GLN A 690 -31.83 10.66 -24.41
C GLN A 690 -30.83 11.18 -23.39
N HIS A 691 -29.71 10.47 -23.17
CA HIS A 691 -28.62 10.87 -22.28
C HIS A 691 -27.28 10.60 -22.94
N TYR A 692 -26.83 11.53 -23.76
CA TYR A 692 -25.62 11.37 -24.53
C TYR A 692 -24.36 11.43 -23.65
N GLY A 693 -23.48 10.48 -23.92
CA GLY A 693 -22.08 10.43 -23.48
C GLY A 693 -21.28 9.66 -24.53
N PRO A 694 -20.01 9.99 -24.80
CA PRO A 694 -19.23 9.31 -25.83
C PRO A 694 -19.15 7.81 -25.53
N PRO A 695 -19.70 6.94 -26.42
CA PRO A 695 -19.77 5.50 -26.14
C PRO A 695 -18.47 4.79 -26.51
N THR A 696 -18.16 3.73 -25.76
CA THR A 696 -17.28 2.65 -26.24
C THR A 696 -18.15 1.68 -27.05
N LEU A 697 -17.70 1.27 -28.25
CA LEU A 697 -18.42 0.31 -29.05
C LEU A 697 -18.16 -1.11 -28.58
N MET A 698 -19.24 -1.87 -28.42
CA MET A 698 -19.25 -3.29 -28.11
C MET A 698 -19.50 -4.04 -29.43
N VAL A 699 -18.55 -4.84 -29.87
CA VAL A 699 -18.61 -5.54 -31.15
C VAL A 699 -18.59 -7.04 -30.90
N ASP A 700 -19.75 -7.69 -31.10
CA ASP A 700 -19.84 -9.17 -31.03
C ASP A 700 -19.46 -9.76 -32.41
N THR A 701 -18.48 -10.65 -32.38
CA THR A 701 -17.90 -11.26 -33.60
C THR A 701 -18.38 -12.70 -33.81
N ALA A 702 -18.67 -13.06 -35.03
CA ALA A 702 -19.02 -14.44 -35.44
C ALA A 702 -17.75 -15.30 -35.61
N SER A 703 -16.65 -14.67 -35.98
CA SER A 703 -15.35 -15.28 -36.21
C SER A 703 -14.36 -14.95 -35.06
N ALA A 704 -13.13 -15.45 -35.17
CA ALA A 704 -12.09 -15.11 -34.19
C ALA A 704 -11.88 -13.58 -34.12
N PRO A 705 -11.99 -12.94 -32.97
CA PRO A 705 -11.95 -11.49 -32.85
C PRO A 705 -10.75 -10.83 -33.51
N ALA A 706 -9.57 -11.46 -33.43
CA ALA A 706 -8.34 -10.94 -34.04
C ALA A 706 -8.43 -10.78 -35.57
N SER A 707 -9.26 -11.57 -36.24
CA SER A 707 -9.41 -11.51 -37.72
C SER A 707 -10.14 -10.27 -38.21
N VAL A 708 -10.98 -9.67 -37.38
CA VAL A 708 -11.79 -8.50 -37.72
C VAL A 708 -11.23 -7.17 -37.21
N MET A 709 -10.30 -7.19 -36.28
CA MET A 709 -9.74 -5.97 -35.65
C MET A 709 -9.14 -5.00 -36.69
N THR A 710 -8.42 -5.52 -37.68
CA THR A 710 -7.83 -4.70 -38.74
C THR A 710 -8.90 -4.04 -39.62
N ALA A 711 -9.93 -4.79 -39.98
CA ALA A 711 -11.05 -4.26 -40.79
C ALA A 711 -11.83 -3.18 -40.02
N ILE A 712 -12.09 -3.41 -38.73
CA ILE A 712 -12.74 -2.41 -37.88
C ILE A 712 -11.87 -1.14 -37.80
N ARG A 713 -10.60 -1.26 -37.58
CA ARG A 713 -9.67 -0.13 -37.55
C ARG A 713 -9.65 0.64 -38.85
N GLN A 714 -9.57 -0.03 -39.97
CA GLN A 714 -9.59 0.60 -41.31
C GLN A 714 -10.90 1.35 -41.55
N THR A 715 -12.03 0.75 -41.20
CA THR A 715 -13.34 1.40 -41.31
C THR A 715 -13.42 2.67 -40.49
N LEU A 716 -12.99 2.63 -39.24
CA LEU A 716 -12.99 3.80 -38.34
C LEU A 716 -12.03 4.90 -38.82
N VAL A 717 -10.83 4.53 -39.27
CA VAL A 717 -9.86 5.47 -39.85
C VAL A 717 -10.40 6.10 -41.13
N SER A 718 -11.19 5.38 -41.96
CA SER A 718 -11.82 5.96 -43.13
C SER A 718 -12.91 6.99 -42.79
N LEU A 719 -13.60 6.80 -41.67
CA LEU A 719 -14.60 7.77 -41.18
C LEU A 719 -13.95 9.03 -40.58
N GLU A 720 -12.87 8.84 -39.84
CA GLU A 720 -12.11 9.93 -39.21
C GLU A 720 -10.63 9.54 -39.06
N PRO A 721 -9.77 9.99 -40.00
CA PRO A 721 -8.38 9.51 -40.10
C PRO A 721 -7.45 9.87 -38.94
N ARG A 722 -7.83 10.85 -38.11
CA ARG A 722 -6.98 11.41 -37.06
C ARG A 722 -7.51 11.15 -35.67
N THR A 723 -8.16 10.05 -35.45
CA THR A 723 -8.79 9.71 -34.17
C THR A 723 -8.10 8.51 -33.54
N PRO A 724 -7.73 8.55 -32.27
CA PRO A 724 -7.20 7.38 -31.56
C PRO A 724 -8.27 6.28 -31.49
N ILE A 725 -7.86 5.09 -31.88
CA ILE A 725 -8.72 3.91 -31.87
C ILE A 725 -8.01 2.83 -31.05
N LYS A 726 -8.59 2.46 -29.92
CA LYS A 726 -8.14 1.35 -29.10
C LYS A 726 -9.11 0.19 -29.26
N ILE A 727 -8.63 -0.93 -29.77
CA ILE A 727 -9.43 -2.16 -29.96
C ILE A 727 -8.81 -3.23 -29.05
N GLU A 728 -9.60 -3.75 -28.13
CA GLU A 728 -9.19 -4.75 -27.16
C GLU A 728 -10.23 -5.86 -27.04
N LEU A 729 -9.77 -7.07 -26.71
CA LEU A 729 -10.68 -8.12 -26.29
C LEU A 729 -11.30 -7.77 -24.93
N MET A 730 -12.59 -7.98 -24.77
CA MET A 730 -13.27 -7.74 -23.49
C MET A 730 -12.60 -8.51 -22.32
N ARG A 731 -12.14 -9.73 -22.56
CA ARG A 731 -11.41 -10.52 -21.54
C ARG A 731 -10.04 -9.93 -21.15
N GLU A 732 -9.35 -9.22 -22.07
CA GLU A 732 -8.07 -8.57 -21.78
C GLU A 732 -8.29 -7.32 -20.94
N ARG A 733 -9.33 -6.55 -21.26
CA ARG A 733 -9.78 -5.41 -20.46
C ARG A 733 -10.14 -5.86 -19.04
N LEU A 734 -10.84 -7.00 -18.92
CA LEU A 734 -11.14 -7.61 -17.62
C LEU A 734 -9.89 -8.07 -16.87
N ALA A 735 -8.88 -8.57 -17.56
CA ALA A 735 -7.62 -8.96 -16.94
C ALA A 735 -6.94 -7.77 -16.24
N GLY A 736 -7.07 -6.55 -16.78
CA GLY A 736 -6.65 -5.30 -16.13
C GLY A 736 -7.45 -5.02 -14.84
N ALA A 737 -8.77 -5.16 -14.87
CA ALA A 737 -9.62 -4.97 -13.69
C ALA A 737 -9.32 -5.97 -12.56
N LEU A 738 -8.81 -7.16 -12.90
CA LEU A 738 -8.36 -8.17 -11.91
C LEU A 738 -6.92 -7.93 -11.39
N LEU A 739 -6.18 -6.97 -11.95
CA LEU A 739 -4.78 -6.74 -11.60
C LEU A 739 -4.59 -6.45 -10.10
N PRO A 740 -5.38 -5.58 -9.44
CA PRO A 740 -5.25 -5.34 -8.00
C PRO A 740 -5.42 -6.61 -7.18
N SER A 741 -6.40 -7.46 -7.55
CA SER A 741 -6.64 -8.73 -6.88
C SER A 741 -5.51 -9.75 -7.09
N LYS A 742 -4.89 -9.77 -8.28
CA LYS A 742 -3.72 -10.60 -8.59
C LYS A 742 -2.50 -10.15 -7.78
N ILE A 743 -2.23 -8.85 -7.71
CA ILE A 743 -1.15 -8.27 -6.91
C ILE A 743 -1.37 -8.61 -5.43
N ALA A 744 -2.58 -8.41 -4.92
CA ALA A 744 -2.95 -8.77 -3.55
C ALA A 744 -2.69 -10.24 -3.24
N SER A 745 -3.14 -11.14 -4.12
CA SER A 745 -2.94 -12.59 -3.97
C SER A 745 -1.47 -12.97 -4.01
N PHE A 746 -0.68 -12.36 -4.89
CA PHE A 746 0.76 -12.58 -4.97
C PHE A 746 1.48 -12.13 -3.69
N LEU A 747 1.19 -10.92 -3.21
CA LEU A 747 1.78 -10.39 -1.98
C LEU A 747 1.42 -11.23 -0.77
N LEU A 748 0.14 -11.57 -0.58
CA LEU A 748 -0.32 -12.37 0.54
C LEU A 748 0.24 -13.80 0.51
N SER A 749 0.35 -14.40 -0.68
CA SER A 749 0.94 -15.74 -0.85
C SER A 749 2.44 -15.74 -0.53
N GLY A 750 3.16 -14.73 -1.01
CA GLY A 750 4.57 -14.53 -0.67
C GLY A 750 4.78 -14.36 0.84
N MET A 751 3.96 -13.54 1.46
CA MET A 751 4.00 -13.32 2.91
C MET A 751 3.59 -14.55 3.71
N GLY A 752 2.58 -15.30 3.25
CA GLY A 752 2.20 -16.57 3.85
C GLY A 752 3.35 -17.60 3.79
N THR A 753 4.06 -17.66 2.65
CA THR A 753 5.24 -18.49 2.47
C THR A 753 6.38 -18.09 3.43
N LEU A 754 6.63 -16.79 3.57
CA LEU A 754 7.60 -16.27 4.54
C LEU A 754 7.21 -16.64 5.98
N GLY A 755 5.94 -16.49 6.34
CA GLY A 755 5.43 -16.92 7.65
C GLY A 755 5.64 -18.41 7.91
N LEU A 756 5.40 -19.26 6.90
CA LEU A 756 5.63 -20.70 6.96
C LEU A 756 7.13 -21.03 7.14
N LEU A 757 8.01 -20.38 6.39
CA LEU A 757 9.46 -20.55 6.52
C LEU A 757 9.95 -20.14 7.92
N LEU A 758 9.49 -19.00 8.43
CA LEU A 758 9.83 -18.54 9.77
C LEU A 758 9.32 -19.49 10.86
N ALA A 759 8.10 -20.02 10.73
CA ALA A 759 7.53 -21.00 11.65
C ALA A 759 8.33 -22.33 11.62
N THR A 760 8.78 -22.75 10.44
CA THR A 760 9.63 -23.94 10.23
C THR A 760 10.98 -23.79 10.96
N ILE A 761 11.62 -22.63 10.85
CA ILE A 761 12.86 -22.28 11.57
C ILE A 761 12.60 -22.33 13.10
N GLY A 762 11.46 -21.82 13.55
CA GLY A 762 11.07 -21.83 14.96
C GLY A 762 10.99 -23.25 15.55
N ILE A 763 10.25 -24.16 14.89
CA ILE A 763 10.17 -25.58 15.31
C ILE A 763 11.53 -26.26 15.28
N TYR A 764 12.26 -26.11 14.17
CA TYR A 764 13.60 -26.69 14.08
C TYR A 764 14.47 -26.26 15.26
N GLY A 765 14.47 -24.96 15.57
CA GLY A 765 15.24 -24.40 16.69
C GLY A 765 14.81 -24.97 18.05
N VAL A 766 13.50 -25.14 18.28
CA VAL A 766 12.99 -25.70 19.55
C VAL A 766 13.34 -27.16 19.70
N VAL A 767 13.12 -27.95 18.66
CA VAL A 767 13.39 -29.38 18.67
C VAL A 767 14.89 -29.67 18.77
N ALA A 768 15.73 -28.97 17.99
CA ALA A 768 17.18 -29.13 18.04
C ALA A 768 17.76 -28.86 19.43
N TYR A 769 17.28 -27.81 20.07
CA TYR A 769 17.69 -27.48 21.44
C TYR A 769 17.15 -28.48 22.48
N GLY A 770 15.87 -28.90 22.35
CA GLY A 770 15.27 -29.89 23.25
C GLY A 770 16.02 -31.21 23.23
N VAL A 771 16.45 -31.62 22.03
CA VAL A 771 17.32 -32.80 21.83
C VAL A 771 18.67 -32.59 22.49
N GLY A 772 19.34 -31.44 22.26
CA GLY A 772 20.65 -31.15 22.87
C GLY A 772 20.66 -31.18 24.41
N ARG A 773 19.54 -30.78 25.02
CA ARG A 773 19.41 -30.83 26.52
C ARG A 773 19.07 -32.20 27.06
N ARG A 774 18.41 -33.06 26.27
CA ARG A 774 18.02 -34.41 26.64
C ARG A 774 19.00 -35.50 26.13
N THR A 775 20.19 -35.06 25.66
CA THR A 775 21.16 -35.98 25.05
C THR A 775 21.56 -37.10 26.02
N ALA A 776 21.80 -36.80 27.29
CA ALA A 776 22.11 -37.78 28.34
C ALA A 776 20.92 -38.72 28.63
N GLU A 777 19.69 -38.16 28.74
CA GLU A 777 18.46 -38.93 28.92
C GLU A 777 18.21 -39.90 27.75
N ILE A 778 18.39 -39.39 26.50
CA ILE A 778 18.28 -40.18 25.28
C ILE A 778 19.36 -41.26 25.25
N GLY A 779 20.58 -40.95 25.65
CA GLY A 779 21.69 -41.87 25.76
C GLY A 779 21.41 -43.03 26.75
N ILE A 780 20.89 -42.69 27.95
CA ILE A 780 20.48 -43.68 28.98
C ILE A 780 19.37 -44.57 28.43
N ARG A 781 18.33 -44.00 27.81
CA ARG A 781 17.23 -44.80 27.23
C ARG A 781 17.72 -45.77 26.14
N MET A 782 18.64 -45.29 25.27
CA MET A 782 19.23 -46.13 24.23
C MET A 782 20.14 -47.20 24.81
N ALA A 783 20.90 -46.91 25.87
CA ALA A 783 21.68 -47.93 26.60
C ALA A 783 20.79 -48.98 27.28
N LEU A 784 19.57 -48.58 27.68
CA LEU A 784 18.55 -49.50 28.24
C LEU A 784 17.73 -50.24 27.17
N GLY A 785 18.08 -50.14 25.89
CA GLY A 785 17.47 -50.89 24.78
C GLY A 785 16.38 -50.17 24.00
N ALA A 786 16.16 -48.86 24.15
CA ALA A 786 15.24 -48.11 23.32
C ALA A 786 15.68 -48.08 21.86
N THR A 787 14.77 -48.40 20.94
CA THR A 787 15.07 -48.41 19.51
C THR A 787 15.12 -46.96 18.96
N LYS A 788 15.86 -46.79 17.84
CA LYS A 788 15.93 -45.51 17.13
C LYS A 788 14.56 -44.95 16.73
N ALA A 789 13.64 -45.87 16.36
CA ALA A 789 12.27 -45.53 16.00
C ALA A 789 11.47 -44.98 17.21
N HIS A 790 11.72 -45.54 18.40
CA HIS A 790 11.06 -45.09 19.63
C HIS A 790 11.51 -43.65 20.01
N VAL A 791 12.81 -43.37 19.93
CA VAL A 791 13.35 -42.02 20.18
C VAL A 791 12.83 -41.01 19.15
N LEU A 792 12.82 -41.38 17.85
CA LEU A 792 12.28 -40.57 16.77
C LEU A 792 10.79 -40.26 17.01
N GLY A 793 9.98 -41.29 17.34
CA GLY A 793 8.55 -41.15 17.60
C GLY A 793 8.25 -40.23 18.78
N LEU A 794 9.05 -40.28 19.84
CA LEU A 794 8.88 -39.44 21.02
C LEU A 794 9.09 -37.95 20.67
N ILE A 795 10.14 -37.62 19.91
CA ILE A 795 10.45 -36.24 19.50
C ILE A 795 9.41 -35.71 18.52
N LEU A 796 9.01 -36.55 17.54
CA LEU A 796 7.98 -36.15 16.55
C LEU A 796 6.61 -35.95 17.22
N LYS A 797 6.28 -36.76 18.25
CA LYS A 797 5.05 -36.57 19.04
C LYS A 797 5.04 -35.22 19.75
N ASP A 798 6.14 -34.85 20.40
CA ASP A 798 6.27 -33.54 21.07
C ASP A 798 6.12 -32.37 20.05
N ALA A 799 6.77 -32.50 18.88
CA ALA A 799 6.67 -31.50 17.80
C ALA A 799 5.24 -31.44 17.21
N GLY A 800 4.61 -32.58 16.99
CA GLY A 800 3.25 -32.69 16.51
C GLY A 800 2.22 -32.06 17.47
N GLN A 801 2.39 -32.27 18.78
CA GLN A 801 1.54 -31.61 19.78
C GLN A 801 1.65 -30.09 19.70
N ILE A 802 2.86 -29.53 19.59
CA ILE A 802 3.08 -28.08 19.46
C ILE A 802 2.43 -27.56 18.19
N ALA A 803 2.64 -28.23 17.05
CA ALA A 803 2.06 -27.85 15.78
C ALA A 803 0.52 -27.93 15.82
N CYS A 804 -0.06 -28.98 16.39
CA CYS A 804 -1.51 -29.16 16.51
C CYS A 804 -2.15 -28.07 17.38
N VAL A 805 -1.59 -27.82 18.58
CA VAL A 805 -2.07 -26.75 19.48
C VAL A 805 -1.96 -25.39 18.79
N GLY A 806 -0.83 -25.13 18.11
CA GLY A 806 -0.63 -23.88 17.35
C GLY A 806 -1.63 -23.71 16.20
N THR A 807 -1.91 -24.78 15.47
CA THR A 807 -2.92 -24.78 14.40
C THR A 807 -4.33 -24.53 14.94
N VAL A 808 -4.73 -25.18 16.03
CA VAL A 808 -6.05 -24.99 16.65
C VAL A 808 -6.21 -23.57 17.19
N THR A 809 -5.20 -23.05 17.90
CA THR A 809 -5.20 -21.65 18.37
C THR A 809 -5.20 -20.68 17.19
N GLY A 810 -4.47 -20.98 16.12
CA GLY A 810 -4.45 -20.19 14.88
C GLY A 810 -5.80 -20.17 14.19
N ALA A 811 -6.51 -21.32 14.16
CA ALA A 811 -7.84 -21.41 13.59
C ALA A 811 -8.86 -20.56 14.37
N ALA A 812 -8.81 -20.60 15.69
CA ALA A 812 -9.65 -19.76 16.53
C ALA A 812 -9.36 -18.25 16.31
N LEU A 813 -8.05 -17.89 16.26
CA LEU A 813 -7.62 -16.52 16.04
C LEU A 813 -8.01 -16.03 14.62
N ALA A 814 -7.82 -16.87 13.60
CA ALA A 814 -8.21 -16.55 12.22
C ALA A 814 -9.71 -16.32 12.10
N SER A 815 -10.53 -17.17 12.73
CA SER A 815 -11.99 -17.00 12.74
C SER A 815 -12.39 -15.67 13.36
N PHE A 816 -11.72 -15.23 14.43
CA PHE A 816 -12.01 -13.96 15.08
C PHE A 816 -11.57 -12.74 14.24
N ILE A 817 -10.35 -12.78 13.69
CA ILE A 817 -9.77 -11.65 12.92
C ILE A 817 -10.46 -11.48 11.57
N LEU A 818 -10.81 -12.58 10.90
CA LEU A 818 -11.35 -12.53 9.54
C LEU A 818 -12.86 -12.23 9.49
N GLN A 819 -13.61 -12.40 10.59
CA GLN A 819 -15.05 -12.09 10.61
C GLN A 819 -15.39 -10.63 10.24
N PRO A 820 -14.79 -9.58 10.85
CA PRO A 820 -15.05 -8.19 10.45
C PRO A 820 -14.57 -7.90 9.01
N LEU A 821 -13.49 -8.59 8.60
CA LEU A 821 -12.94 -8.45 7.25
C LEU A 821 -13.88 -8.98 6.18
N GLY A 822 -14.57 -10.07 6.44
CA GLY A 822 -15.53 -10.68 5.50
C GLY A 822 -16.77 -9.84 5.23
N LYS A 823 -17.15 -8.96 6.18
CA LYS A 823 -18.25 -8.01 5.97
C LYS A 823 -17.86 -6.83 5.08
N ALA A 824 -16.57 -6.58 4.96
CA ALA A 824 -15.99 -5.47 4.22
C ALA A 824 -15.34 -5.90 2.88
N LEU A 825 -15.15 -7.20 2.66
CA LEU A 825 -14.68 -7.75 1.39
C LEU A 825 -15.85 -7.88 0.40
N PRO A 826 -15.58 -7.87 -0.94
CA PRO A 826 -16.61 -8.06 -1.95
C PRO A 826 -17.45 -9.30 -1.65
N ALA A 827 -18.75 -9.15 -1.76
CA ALA A 827 -19.72 -10.20 -1.47
C ALA A 827 -19.39 -11.50 -2.23
N GLY A 828 -19.48 -12.63 -1.52
CA GLY A 828 -19.22 -13.96 -2.08
C GLY A 828 -17.95 -14.67 -1.60
N MET A 829 -17.13 -14.05 -0.73
CA MET A 829 -16.06 -14.78 -0.04
C MET A 829 -16.57 -15.32 1.30
N PRO A 830 -16.64 -16.65 1.49
CA PRO A 830 -16.97 -17.19 2.79
C PRO A 830 -15.84 -16.82 3.76
N VAL A 831 -16.20 -16.12 4.82
CA VAL A 831 -15.27 -15.68 5.89
C VAL A 831 -14.59 -16.88 6.56
N VAL A 832 -15.28 -18.00 6.65
CA VAL A 832 -14.77 -19.27 7.19
C VAL A 832 -14.99 -20.33 6.12
N ASP A 833 -13.92 -20.62 5.38
CA ASP A 833 -13.90 -21.74 4.45
C ASP A 833 -13.23 -22.96 5.10
N LEU A 834 -14.03 -23.94 5.48
CA LEU A 834 -13.57 -25.17 6.15
C LEU A 834 -12.45 -25.86 5.37
N LEU A 835 -12.52 -25.85 4.03
CA LEU A 835 -11.51 -26.48 3.20
C LEU A 835 -10.17 -25.74 3.26
N SER A 836 -10.15 -24.41 3.26
CA SER A 836 -8.94 -23.60 3.48
C SER A 836 -8.35 -23.86 4.87
N PHE A 837 -9.18 -23.90 5.90
CA PHE A 837 -8.72 -24.15 7.28
C PHE A 837 -8.10 -25.54 7.42
N VAL A 838 -8.72 -26.57 6.87
CA VAL A 838 -8.21 -27.95 6.93
C VAL A 838 -6.94 -28.10 6.09
N THR A 839 -6.92 -27.60 4.85
CA THR A 839 -5.75 -27.74 3.97
C THR A 839 -4.53 -26.99 4.52
N VAL A 840 -4.71 -25.78 5.02
CA VAL A 840 -3.64 -24.99 5.66
C VAL A 840 -3.18 -25.67 6.95
N GLY A 841 -4.10 -26.16 7.77
CA GLY A 841 -3.78 -26.88 9.01
C GLY A 841 -2.97 -28.15 8.78
N CYS A 842 -3.38 -28.97 7.81
CA CYS A 842 -2.63 -30.16 7.41
C CYS A 842 -1.24 -29.79 6.84
N ALA A 843 -1.16 -28.80 5.95
CA ALA A 843 0.10 -28.37 5.36
C ALA A 843 1.07 -27.82 6.42
N LEU A 844 0.59 -26.97 7.32
CA LEU A 844 1.42 -26.39 8.39
C LEU A 844 1.92 -27.44 9.36
N THR A 845 1.04 -28.38 9.77
CA THR A 845 1.41 -29.50 10.63
C THR A 845 2.41 -30.42 9.97
N PHE A 846 2.20 -30.74 8.69
CA PHE A 846 3.12 -31.57 7.91
C PHE A 846 4.51 -30.92 7.79
N VAL A 847 4.59 -29.64 7.41
CA VAL A 847 5.87 -28.91 7.32
C VAL A 847 6.56 -28.82 8.68
N GLY A 848 5.79 -28.63 9.76
CA GLY A 848 6.32 -28.63 11.13
C GLY A 848 6.94 -29.98 11.52
N LEU A 849 6.29 -31.09 11.17
CA LEU A 849 6.83 -32.43 11.39
C LEU A 849 8.09 -32.66 10.54
N CYS A 850 8.11 -32.25 9.29
CA CYS A 850 9.30 -32.32 8.43
C CYS A 850 10.48 -31.52 9.00
N ALA A 851 10.23 -30.34 9.53
CA ALA A 851 11.26 -29.53 10.18
C ALA A 851 11.85 -30.19 11.44
N ALA A 852 11.00 -30.91 12.19
CA ALA A 852 11.41 -31.64 13.38
C ALA A 852 12.18 -32.96 13.06
N LEU A 853 12.01 -33.49 11.85
CA LEU A 853 12.60 -34.76 11.45
C LEU A 853 14.13 -34.75 11.48
N ILE A 854 14.74 -33.66 10.98
CA ILE A 854 16.22 -33.54 10.93
C ILE A 854 16.86 -33.61 12.32
N PRO A 855 16.47 -32.80 13.31
CA PRO A 855 17.05 -32.85 14.65
C PRO A 855 16.68 -34.17 15.36
N ALA A 856 15.47 -34.74 15.12
CA ALA A 856 15.06 -35.98 15.68
C ALA A 856 15.90 -37.20 15.15
N TRP A 857 16.19 -37.19 13.85
CA TRP A 857 17.04 -38.19 13.22
C TRP A 857 18.50 -38.08 13.73
N ARG A 858 19.03 -36.87 13.89
CA ARG A 858 20.35 -36.68 14.52
C ARG A 858 20.38 -37.25 15.95
N ALA A 859 19.34 -37.00 16.73
CA ALA A 859 19.20 -37.55 18.10
C ALA A 859 19.21 -39.07 18.16
N SER A 860 18.53 -39.73 17.21
CA SER A 860 18.45 -41.20 17.18
C SER A 860 19.77 -41.88 16.79
N ARG A 861 20.78 -41.13 16.36
CA ARG A 861 22.13 -41.64 15.99
C ARG A 861 23.22 -41.27 16.99
N ILE A 862 22.87 -40.70 18.14
CA ILE A 862 23.84 -40.39 19.19
C ILE A 862 24.39 -41.67 19.79
N ASP A 863 25.72 -41.78 19.89
CA ASP A 863 26.38 -42.91 20.54
C ASP A 863 26.15 -42.82 22.06
N PRO A 864 25.53 -43.84 22.71
CA PRO A 864 25.27 -43.83 24.15
C PRO A 864 26.51 -43.59 24.99
N MET A 865 27.66 -44.14 24.59
CA MET A 865 28.92 -44.02 25.30
C MET A 865 29.48 -42.60 25.28
N ARG A 866 29.27 -41.87 24.15
CA ARG A 866 29.62 -40.44 24.04
C ARG A 866 28.69 -39.55 24.84
N ALA A 867 27.37 -39.90 24.85
CA ALA A 867 26.36 -39.13 25.58
C ALA A 867 26.56 -39.14 27.09
N LEU A 868 27.14 -40.22 27.66
CA LEU A 868 27.41 -40.38 29.10
C LEU A 868 28.76 -39.77 29.52
N ARG A 869 29.68 -39.52 28.55
CA ARG A 869 30.99 -38.87 28.82
C ARG A 869 31.01 -37.35 28.79
N THR A 870 29.94 -36.70 28.41
CA THR A 870 29.82 -35.22 28.30
C THR A 870 29.20 -34.60 29.57
N GLU A 871 29.71 -34.94 30.76
CA GLU A 871 29.50 -34.12 31.96
C GLU A 871 30.60 -33.08 32.17
#